data_376a21317a43e5a706854fc15f3bfc38
#
_entry.id   376a21317a43e5a706854fc15f3bfc38
#
_cell.length_a   1.000
_cell.length_b   1.000
_cell.length_c   1.000
_cell.angle_alpha   90.00
_cell.angle_beta   90.00
_cell.angle_gamma   90.00
#
_symmetry.space_group_name_H-M   'P 1'
#
loop_
_entity.id
_entity.type
_entity.pdbx_description
1 polymer ?
#
loop_
_entity_poly.entity_id
_entity_poly.type
_entity_poly.pdbx_seq_one_letter_code
_entity_poly.pdbx_strand_id
1 'polypeptide(L)'
;MSAKRSLKLSLSLCVTFCLLTIFLTAYAHANEALWIEGEDYTSTTFNQHGWYQNTSIQKDLLSPGEPGGAGGDWHVHFTDNTYADSGVATYSFDIVEGGTYKWWIRLNPFMNSSGGADYSYRLKAPRSVWGDWKNLDVSEARDHMIDLVEPNIDIRFIAWSFGDNFEFVPGSYQLQIRISDRDGADRQSHGGIDVMALTNFPWAPSGVVRPDPNPEVSQPGDWFMLMPAPDSFSEDSIIDMSGLIEKPAGTHGILGCEGKNFVFEDGTRVKFWGICASMSGTAESQRQQARFYAKHGINMVRQHPVESVLGTLKGGPGNRYFDPAGLDKLDRWFSILKENGIYMTWSIFYHHVILPDEGIDVELYNELPDDGGGKDSYGLATFIEEYQNSQWEYARLLLNHVNTYTGLAYKDDPALAIVECRNEDSVFFHNPLSDGLARGQDYPKHGERLKLMWQRWVKNEYGNDTALADAWGAGLKTTTIRNSDGSVRSRPDSVDETNMYIYAAWEMEKDGPRWNKNTEKKRMGDFIRFLADMQRNTYQLYQQGLRNLGYKGVTVSTAWRAGGPAASAANIWTDDMMEAIDRHNYFGGGEGGHNITAGSVSNDTHLDKAGRGILSTGLWQVEDKPFIITEWTQKPPNQWKAEISPLMAFYGLGLQGWDASYHFTGSRSYMGDGWPRMSSYVTETPHYIGQFPALAFAIYKGHFDEGEIISARRLSMDDAFAGVDSLEQEYGLAGYDENELLAHGDTPVEALAIGRVTLKVGDRQGPSYLGDFSNFWNRSTKTIQSNTGQLTWDYDKKVVKVHSDKTQGVVGFAGGGVYDLPGVIVSDIRTPFISLLFTPLDNLPLVDSRHILITAMAQDKQLGAVYNADGTELIEAGGPPLLLEPVRATITIKGEPVSSVKVVNFFGVPTDREVERDDNTFVIDGRYAAYYYEVKRTGG
;
A
#
# COMPACT_ATOMS: atom_id res chain seq x y z
N MET A 1 -0.08 66.63 43.50
CA MET A 1 -1.28 65.74 43.56
C MET A 1 -1.49 64.80 42.32
N SER A 2 -0.68 64.87 41.29
CA SER A 2 -0.86 64.09 40.06
C SER A 2 -0.12 62.72 40.08
N ALA A 3 0.93 62.56 40.86
CA ALA A 3 1.74 61.33 40.87
C ALA A 3 1.17 60.18 41.73
N LYS A 4 0.27 60.46 42.70
CA LYS A 4 -0.33 59.42 43.55
C LYS A 4 -1.58 58.74 42.97
N ARG A 5 -2.17 59.30 41.88
CA ARG A 5 -3.31 58.60 41.16
C ARG A 5 -2.84 57.65 40.08
N SER A 6 -1.66 57.87 39.51
CA SER A 6 -1.09 56.99 38.52
C SER A 6 -0.60 55.61 39.09
N LEU A 7 -0.07 55.70 40.36
CA LEU A 7 0.45 54.50 41.02
C LEU A 7 -0.68 53.54 41.53
N LYS A 8 -1.86 54.11 41.89
CA LYS A 8 -3.01 53.26 42.30
C LYS A 8 -3.74 52.58 41.11
N LEU A 9 -3.71 53.18 39.91
CA LEU A 9 -4.30 52.54 38.71
C LEU A 9 -3.39 51.45 38.15
N SER A 10 -2.07 51.64 38.19
CA SER A 10 -1.13 50.61 37.70
C SER A 10 -1.04 49.39 38.66
N LEU A 11 -1.20 49.59 39.96
CA LEU A 11 -1.22 48.47 40.92
C LEU A 11 -2.56 47.70 40.85
N SER A 12 -3.68 48.35 40.55
CA SER A 12 -4.98 47.69 40.39
C SER A 12 -5.07 46.90 39.07
N LEU A 13 -4.43 47.38 37.97
CA LEU A 13 -4.33 46.64 36.70
C LEU A 13 -3.37 45.45 36.80
N CYS A 14 -2.22 45.59 37.48
CA CYS A 14 -1.32 44.44 37.65
C CYS A 14 -1.91 43.35 38.56
N VAL A 15 -2.64 43.70 39.63
CA VAL A 15 -3.29 42.68 40.47
C VAL A 15 -4.46 42.00 39.74
N THR A 16 -5.20 42.73 38.90
CA THR A 16 -6.28 42.13 38.07
C THR A 16 -5.69 41.29 36.90
N PHE A 17 -4.56 41.65 36.33
CA PHE A 17 -3.88 40.87 35.32
C PHE A 17 -3.17 39.63 35.91
N CYS A 18 -2.57 39.73 37.12
CA CYS A 18 -2.02 38.56 37.83
C CYS A 18 -3.11 37.65 38.38
N LEU A 19 -4.31 38.15 38.72
CA LEU A 19 -5.44 37.31 39.10
C LEU A 19 -6.16 36.66 37.89
N LEU A 20 -6.09 37.28 36.69
CA LEU A 20 -6.57 36.66 35.47
C LEU A 20 -5.57 35.63 34.88
N THR A 21 -4.25 35.81 35.11
CA THR A 21 -3.23 34.83 34.71
C THR A 21 -3.10 33.63 35.67
N ILE A 22 -3.63 33.72 36.89
CA ILE A 22 -3.65 32.58 37.81
C ILE A 22 -4.89 31.67 37.60
N PHE A 23 -5.88 32.07 36.77
CA PHE A 23 -7.04 31.24 36.42
C PHE A 23 -6.92 30.59 35.07
N LEU A 24 -5.78 30.66 34.38
CA LEU A 24 -5.44 29.88 33.17
C LEU A 24 -4.34 28.84 33.47
N THR A 25 -4.35 28.23 34.64
CA THR A 25 -3.81 26.91 34.77
C THR A 25 -4.85 25.98 34.10
N ALA A 26 -4.53 25.51 32.90
CA ALA A 26 -5.24 24.38 32.38
C ALA A 26 -5.24 23.27 33.45
N TYR A 27 -6.39 23.01 34.06
CA TYR A 27 -6.57 21.78 34.81
C TYR A 27 -6.31 20.66 33.81
N ALA A 28 -5.18 19.99 33.92
CA ALA A 28 -5.02 18.71 33.30
C ALA A 28 -6.10 17.83 33.91
N HIS A 29 -7.17 17.57 33.17
CA HIS A 29 -8.19 16.62 33.57
C HIS A 29 -7.52 15.24 33.64
N ALA A 30 -7.89 14.48 34.67
CA ALA A 30 -7.45 13.09 34.72
C ALA A 30 -8.07 12.31 33.56
N ASN A 31 -7.34 11.34 33.03
CA ASN A 31 -7.89 10.43 32.03
C ASN A 31 -9.05 9.65 32.63
N GLU A 32 -10.17 9.62 31.95
CA GLU A 32 -11.37 8.86 32.34
C GLU A 32 -11.83 7.98 31.16
N ALA A 33 -12.14 6.74 31.48
CA ALA A 33 -12.76 5.80 30.55
C ALA A 33 -14.00 5.18 31.17
N LEU A 34 -15.09 5.18 30.43
CA LEU A 34 -16.31 4.44 30.81
C LEU A 34 -16.48 3.28 29.83
N TRP A 35 -16.89 2.14 30.39
CA TRP A 35 -17.23 0.95 29.65
C TRP A 35 -18.62 0.52 30.07
N ILE A 36 -19.56 0.52 29.14
CA ILE A 36 -21.01 0.31 29.40
C ILE A 36 -21.45 -0.86 28.53
N GLU A 37 -21.77 -1.99 29.15
CA GLU A 37 -22.28 -3.17 28.45
C GLU A 37 -23.65 -2.90 27.84
N GLY A 38 -23.96 -3.56 26.73
CA GLY A 38 -25.26 -3.40 26.06
C GLY A 38 -26.45 -3.85 26.90
N GLU A 39 -26.22 -4.79 27.81
CA GLU A 39 -27.19 -5.32 28.77
C GLU A 39 -27.43 -4.39 29.98
N ASP A 40 -26.54 -3.43 30.24
CA ASP A 40 -26.63 -2.50 31.40
C ASP A 40 -27.61 -1.34 31.15
N TYR A 41 -28.66 -1.57 30.37
CA TYR A 41 -29.69 -0.56 30.12
C TYR A 41 -30.54 -0.27 31.38
N THR A 42 -30.92 0.97 31.55
CA THR A 42 -31.88 1.38 32.63
C THR A 42 -33.33 1.20 32.20
N SER A 43 -33.63 1.23 30.94
CA SER A 43 -34.93 0.87 30.35
C SER A 43 -34.78 0.52 28.87
N THR A 44 -35.61 -0.38 28.39
CA THR A 44 -35.60 -0.78 26.97
C THR A 44 -37.01 -1.10 26.46
N THR A 45 -37.21 -0.83 25.17
CA THR A 45 -38.33 -1.33 24.38
C THR A 45 -37.82 -2.25 23.26
N PHE A 46 -36.57 -2.71 23.32
CA PHE A 46 -36.06 -3.67 22.38
C PHE A 46 -36.83 -4.96 22.43
N ASN A 47 -37.12 -5.50 21.26
CA ASN A 47 -37.77 -6.77 21.10
C ASN A 47 -36.74 -7.87 20.95
N GLN A 48 -36.55 -8.64 22.00
CA GLN A 48 -35.56 -9.70 22.07
C GLN A 48 -36.13 -10.98 21.43
N HIS A 49 -35.71 -11.27 20.23
CA HIS A 49 -36.03 -12.53 19.57
C HIS A 49 -35.08 -13.63 20.03
N GLY A 50 -35.61 -14.69 20.63
CA GLY A 50 -34.81 -15.73 21.30
C GLY A 50 -33.81 -16.44 20.38
N TRP A 51 -34.16 -16.61 19.11
CA TRP A 51 -33.19 -17.15 18.12
C TRP A 51 -31.99 -16.21 17.89
N TYR A 52 -32.25 -14.91 17.65
CA TYR A 52 -31.22 -13.94 17.35
C TYR A 52 -30.34 -13.66 18.58
N GLN A 53 -30.94 -13.54 19.75
CA GLN A 53 -30.22 -13.35 21.01
C GLN A 53 -29.26 -14.53 21.31
N ASN A 54 -29.72 -15.76 21.01
CA ASN A 54 -28.94 -16.97 21.27
C ASN A 54 -28.09 -17.41 20.10
N THR A 55 -28.17 -16.77 18.94
CA THR A 55 -27.35 -17.07 17.81
C THR A 55 -25.93 -16.56 18.07
N SER A 56 -25.07 -17.49 18.46
CA SER A 56 -23.72 -17.20 18.82
C SER A 56 -22.79 -17.37 17.64
N ILE A 57 -22.46 -16.30 17.03
CA ILE A 57 -21.15 -16.15 16.44
C ILE A 57 -20.44 -15.13 17.28
N GLN A 58 -19.17 -15.40 17.54
CA GLN A 58 -18.33 -14.58 18.39
C GLN A 58 -18.66 -14.62 19.89
N LYS A 59 -19.47 -15.59 20.35
CA LYS A 59 -19.72 -15.77 21.79
C LYS A 59 -18.45 -15.91 22.61
N ASP A 60 -17.40 -16.51 22.06
CA ASP A 60 -16.11 -16.64 22.72
C ASP A 60 -15.42 -15.27 22.93
N LEU A 61 -15.73 -14.28 22.09
CA LEU A 61 -15.29 -12.90 22.22
C LEU A 61 -16.16 -12.08 23.17
N LEU A 62 -17.39 -12.54 23.46
CA LEU A 62 -18.33 -11.93 24.40
C LEU A 62 -18.22 -12.51 25.82
N SER A 63 -17.39 -13.55 26.02
CA SER A 63 -17.35 -14.31 27.28
C SER A 63 -16.89 -13.47 28.48
N PRO A 64 -17.53 -13.58 29.65
CA PRO A 64 -17.07 -12.94 30.86
C PRO A 64 -15.68 -13.40 31.27
N GLY A 65 -14.81 -12.46 31.61
CA GLY A 65 -13.48 -12.74 32.15
C GLY A 65 -12.31 -12.67 31.20
N GLU A 66 -12.54 -12.54 29.89
CA GLU A 66 -11.47 -12.20 28.97
C GLU A 66 -11.11 -10.72 29.14
N PRO A 67 -9.80 -10.35 29.07
CA PRO A 67 -9.40 -8.96 29.18
C PRO A 67 -10.01 -8.15 28.03
N GLY A 68 -10.98 -7.30 28.35
CA GLY A 68 -11.70 -6.47 27.39
C GLY A 68 -12.86 -7.16 26.70
N GLY A 69 -13.23 -8.39 27.09
CA GLY A 69 -14.43 -9.06 26.59
C GLY A 69 -15.70 -8.31 26.97
N ALA A 70 -16.75 -8.47 26.16
CA ALA A 70 -18.08 -8.08 26.55
C ALA A 70 -18.59 -8.97 27.70
N GLY A 71 -19.70 -8.55 28.36
CA GLY A 71 -20.29 -9.29 29.48
C GLY A 71 -20.82 -10.68 29.17
N GLY A 72 -20.60 -11.20 27.97
CA GLY A 72 -21.01 -12.55 27.55
C GLY A 72 -22.36 -12.61 26.86
N ASP A 73 -23.01 -11.48 26.63
CA ASP A 73 -24.28 -11.34 25.92
C ASP A 73 -24.32 -10.01 25.15
N TRP A 74 -25.36 -9.79 24.42
CA TRP A 74 -25.60 -8.54 23.71
C TRP A 74 -27.10 -8.19 23.77
N HIS A 75 -27.42 -6.90 23.71
CA HIS A 75 -28.76 -6.41 23.74
C HIS A 75 -29.31 -6.23 22.33
N VAL A 76 -30.19 -7.09 21.88
CA VAL A 76 -30.67 -7.18 20.50
C VAL A 76 -32.07 -6.59 20.32
N HIS A 77 -32.32 -6.07 19.12
CA HIS A 77 -33.62 -5.69 18.63
C HIS A 77 -33.91 -6.36 17.29
N PHE A 78 -35.06 -7.03 17.22
CA PHE A 78 -35.52 -7.71 16.02
C PHE A 78 -36.85 -7.13 15.58
N THR A 79 -36.99 -6.77 14.30
CA THR A 79 -38.20 -6.28 13.69
C THR A 79 -38.68 -7.20 12.56
N ASP A 80 -39.97 -7.43 12.51
CA ASP A 80 -40.68 -8.06 11.40
C ASP A 80 -42.14 -7.62 11.40
N ASN A 81 -42.98 -8.17 10.51
CA ASN A 81 -44.44 -7.86 10.44
C ASN A 81 -45.20 -8.11 11.75
N THR A 82 -44.59 -8.77 12.72
CA THR A 82 -45.22 -9.15 14.03
C THR A 82 -44.73 -8.25 15.15
N TYR A 83 -43.58 -7.62 15.00
CA TYR A 83 -42.88 -6.86 16.03
C TYR A 83 -42.78 -5.38 15.69
N ALA A 84 -42.46 -4.54 16.69
CA ALA A 84 -42.35 -3.09 16.51
C ALA A 84 -41.24 -2.71 15.55
N ASP A 85 -41.51 -1.72 14.70
CA ASP A 85 -40.58 -1.22 13.68
C ASP A 85 -39.32 -0.55 14.27
N SER A 86 -39.36 -0.17 15.54
CA SER A 86 -38.23 0.41 16.26
C SER A 86 -38.27 0.13 17.74
N GLY A 87 -37.09 -0.03 18.32
CA GLY A 87 -36.88 -0.12 19.77
C GLY A 87 -35.92 0.96 20.25
N VAL A 88 -36.05 1.28 21.55
CA VAL A 88 -35.17 2.26 22.22
C VAL A 88 -34.61 1.66 23.50
N ALA A 89 -33.32 1.65 23.68
CA ALA A 89 -32.62 1.34 24.93
C ALA A 89 -32.06 2.63 25.56
N THR A 90 -32.15 2.75 26.88
CA THR A 90 -31.64 3.89 27.65
C THR A 90 -30.54 3.43 28.58
N TYR A 91 -29.43 4.09 28.55
CA TYR A 91 -28.27 3.88 29.41
C TYR A 91 -28.03 5.11 30.27
N SER A 92 -27.67 4.91 31.53
CA SER A 92 -27.36 6.00 32.47
C SER A 92 -25.92 5.85 32.96
N PHE A 93 -25.16 6.92 32.96
CA PHE A 93 -23.76 6.94 33.39
C PHE A 93 -23.38 8.28 34.00
N ASP A 94 -22.35 8.26 34.82
CA ASP A 94 -21.79 9.44 35.48
C ASP A 94 -20.44 9.82 34.84
N ILE A 95 -20.27 11.09 34.61
CA ILE A 95 -18.99 11.70 34.20
C ILE A 95 -18.39 12.37 35.45
N VAL A 96 -17.15 12.01 35.73
CA VAL A 96 -16.38 12.57 36.87
C VAL A 96 -15.50 13.73 36.40
N GLU A 97 -14.82 13.55 35.30
CA GLU A 97 -13.94 14.55 34.70
C GLU A 97 -14.66 15.29 33.56
N GLY A 98 -14.59 16.60 33.52
CA GLY A 98 -15.12 17.39 32.41
C GLY A 98 -14.21 17.35 31.20
N GLY A 99 -14.74 17.52 29.99
CA GLY A 99 -13.95 17.58 28.76
C GLY A 99 -14.64 16.97 27.53
N THR A 100 -13.88 16.87 26.46
CA THR A 100 -14.32 16.23 25.22
C THR A 100 -14.11 14.74 25.33
N TYR A 101 -15.17 13.97 25.15
CA TYR A 101 -15.16 12.50 25.15
C TYR A 101 -15.42 11.98 23.75
N LYS A 102 -14.63 11.01 23.32
CA LYS A 102 -14.91 10.18 22.15
C LYS A 102 -15.80 9.02 22.57
N TRP A 103 -16.91 8.83 21.85
CA TRP A 103 -17.82 7.72 22.06
C TRP A 103 -17.67 6.70 20.95
N TRP A 104 -17.39 5.47 21.33
CA TRP A 104 -17.37 4.31 20.46
C TRP A 104 -18.42 3.31 20.91
N ILE A 105 -19.00 2.62 19.95
CA ILE A 105 -20.00 1.58 20.20
C ILE A 105 -19.64 0.32 19.42
N ARG A 106 -19.66 -0.82 20.10
CA ARG A 106 -19.51 -2.12 19.50
C ARG A 106 -20.90 -2.71 19.29
N LEU A 107 -21.25 -3.00 18.05
CA LEU A 107 -22.60 -3.35 17.64
C LEU A 107 -22.55 -4.31 16.44
N ASN A 108 -23.73 -4.86 16.06
CA ASN A 108 -23.88 -5.58 14.81
C ASN A 108 -24.10 -4.58 13.66
N PRO A 109 -23.14 -4.40 12.75
CA PRO A 109 -23.26 -3.46 11.64
C PRO A 109 -23.91 -4.09 10.41
N PHE A 110 -24.78 -5.08 10.57
CA PHE A 110 -25.38 -5.82 9.48
C PHE A 110 -26.07 -4.90 8.45
N MET A 111 -25.58 -4.89 7.23
CA MET A 111 -25.98 -3.97 6.18
C MET A 111 -26.02 -4.67 4.82
N ASN A 112 -26.95 -5.58 4.60
CA ASN A 112 -27.15 -6.13 3.27
C ASN A 112 -28.52 -5.76 2.69
N SER A 113 -28.75 -6.08 1.41
CA SER A 113 -30.02 -5.79 0.72
C SER A 113 -31.23 -6.56 1.25
N SER A 114 -31.01 -7.54 2.12
CA SER A 114 -32.08 -8.42 2.64
C SER A 114 -32.38 -8.24 4.13
N GLY A 115 -31.64 -7.38 4.82
CA GLY A 115 -31.78 -7.09 6.25
C GLY A 115 -30.76 -6.06 6.69
N GLY A 116 -30.86 -5.60 7.90
CA GLY A 116 -30.01 -4.59 8.51
C GLY A 116 -30.86 -3.71 9.41
N ALA A 117 -30.20 -2.88 10.21
CA ALA A 117 -30.87 -1.93 11.07
C ALA A 117 -30.26 -0.56 10.93
N ASP A 118 -31.11 0.46 11.01
CA ASP A 118 -30.66 1.83 11.19
C ASP A 118 -30.48 2.12 12.66
N TYR A 119 -29.34 2.68 13.01
CA TYR A 119 -29.01 3.10 14.36
C TYR A 119 -29.13 4.61 14.48
N SER A 120 -29.74 5.07 15.56
CA SER A 120 -29.74 6.48 15.93
C SER A 120 -29.61 6.64 17.42
N TYR A 121 -29.12 7.79 17.87
CA TYR A 121 -28.89 8.05 19.27
C TYR A 121 -29.31 9.48 19.64
N ARG A 122 -29.50 9.73 20.94
CA ARG A 122 -29.67 11.04 21.53
C ARG A 122 -29.21 11.06 22.97
N LEU A 123 -28.73 12.21 23.40
CA LEU A 123 -28.16 12.45 24.73
C LEU A 123 -29.07 13.34 25.55
N LYS A 124 -29.13 13.09 26.87
CA LYS A 124 -29.72 13.96 27.83
C LYS A 124 -28.67 14.33 28.89
N ALA A 125 -28.33 15.60 28.95
CA ALA A 125 -27.39 16.14 29.93
C ALA A 125 -28.07 16.32 31.33
N PRO A 126 -27.29 16.49 32.40
CA PRO A 126 -27.80 16.75 33.74
C PRO A 126 -28.78 17.90 33.75
N ARG A 127 -29.96 17.67 34.33
CA ARG A 127 -31.07 18.68 34.48
C ARG A 127 -31.58 19.25 33.15
N SER A 128 -31.35 18.58 32.03
CA SER A 128 -31.82 18.98 30.71
C SER A 128 -32.97 18.08 30.21
N VAL A 129 -33.50 18.41 29.02
CA VAL A 129 -34.41 17.56 28.24
C VAL A 129 -33.58 16.72 27.26
N TRP A 130 -34.20 15.72 26.62
CA TRP A 130 -33.60 14.96 25.56
C TRP A 130 -33.25 15.86 24.37
N GLY A 131 -32.05 15.67 23.83
CA GLY A 131 -31.67 16.24 22.55
C GLY A 131 -32.41 15.58 21.37
N ASP A 132 -32.16 16.10 20.17
CA ASP A 132 -32.69 15.52 18.93
C ASP A 132 -32.01 14.17 18.61
N TRP A 133 -32.73 13.32 17.86
CA TRP A 133 -32.14 12.10 17.34
C TRP A 133 -31.10 12.40 16.27
N LYS A 134 -29.93 11.79 16.39
CA LYS A 134 -28.86 11.80 15.41
C LYS A 134 -28.71 10.40 14.83
N ASN A 135 -28.44 10.29 13.53
CA ASN A 135 -28.11 9.00 12.93
C ASN A 135 -26.69 8.59 13.32
N LEU A 136 -26.50 7.30 13.57
CA LEU A 136 -25.20 6.67 13.77
C LEU A 136 -24.78 6.04 12.45
N ASP A 137 -23.70 6.54 11.87
CA ASP A 137 -23.14 5.96 10.66
C ASP A 137 -22.31 4.72 11.03
N VAL A 138 -22.76 3.56 10.58
CA VAL A 138 -22.08 2.28 10.81
C VAL A 138 -21.35 1.77 9.56
N SER A 139 -21.24 2.59 8.51
CA SER A 139 -20.63 2.18 7.24
C SER A 139 -19.14 1.81 7.36
N GLU A 140 -18.42 2.45 8.27
CA GLU A 140 -17.00 2.18 8.53
C GLU A 140 -16.78 1.10 9.60
N ALA A 141 -17.82 0.61 10.29
CA ALA A 141 -17.71 -0.42 11.32
C ALA A 141 -17.05 -1.71 10.77
N ARG A 142 -17.23 -1.97 9.49
CA ARG A 142 -16.61 -3.08 8.78
C ARG A 142 -15.07 -3.12 8.90
N ASP A 143 -14.43 -1.97 9.06
CA ASP A 143 -12.96 -1.88 9.19
C ASP A 143 -12.48 -2.12 10.63
N HIS A 144 -13.43 -2.26 11.57
CA HIS A 144 -13.18 -2.50 12.99
C HIS A 144 -13.87 -3.78 13.49
N MET A 145 -13.97 -4.80 12.63
CA MET A 145 -14.53 -6.10 13.03
C MET A 145 -13.64 -6.78 14.06
N ILE A 146 -14.26 -7.47 15.00
CA ILE A 146 -13.54 -8.21 16.05
C ILE A 146 -13.11 -9.57 15.51
N ASP A 147 -14.01 -10.29 14.84
CA ASP A 147 -13.67 -11.57 14.22
C ASP A 147 -13.13 -11.38 12.80
N LEU A 148 -11.90 -11.83 12.59
CA LEU A 148 -11.19 -11.71 11.32
C LEU A 148 -11.17 -13.03 10.53
N VAL A 149 -11.68 -14.10 11.11
CA VAL A 149 -11.74 -15.42 10.45
C VAL A 149 -12.90 -15.49 9.46
N GLU A 150 -13.99 -14.76 9.74
CA GLU A 150 -15.13 -14.67 8.85
C GLU A 150 -15.29 -13.25 8.28
N PRO A 151 -14.82 -12.98 7.07
CA PRO A 151 -14.75 -11.62 6.52
C PRO A 151 -16.09 -11.07 6.03
N ASN A 152 -17.17 -11.84 6.09
CA ASN A 152 -18.49 -11.42 5.60
C ASN A 152 -19.37 -10.90 6.73
N ILE A 153 -19.79 -9.65 6.62
CA ILE A 153 -20.75 -9.07 7.57
C ILE A 153 -22.12 -9.77 7.42
N ASP A 154 -22.59 -10.33 8.49
CA ASP A 154 -23.91 -10.95 8.58
C ASP A 154 -24.59 -10.65 9.94
N ILE A 155 -25.69 -11.29 10.24
CA ILE A 155 -26.44 -11.10 11.50
C ILE A 155 -25.65 -11.49 12.77
N ARG A 156 -24.46 -12.01 12.61
CA ARG A 156 -23.65 -12.61 13.68
C ARG A 156 -22.40 -11.80 14.01
N PHE A 157 -22.08 -10.83 13.18
CA PHE A 157 -20.89 -9.99 13.37
C PHE A 157 -21.09 -8.90 14.39
N ILE A 158 -20.05 -8.60 15.14
CA ILE A 158 -19.91 -7.40 15.92
C ILE A 158 -18.67 -6.63 15.49
N ALA A 159 -18.80 -5.33 15.47
CA ALA A 159 -17.72 -4.43 15.08
C ALA A 159 -17.85 -3.09 15.81
N TRP A 160 -16.74 -2.40 15.95
CA TRP A 160 -16.72 -1.07 16.50
C TRP A 160 -17.13 -0.03 15.46
N SER A 161 -17.95 0.93 15.88
CA SER A 161 -18.32 2.11 15.13
C SER A 161 -18.04 3.36 15.95
N PHE A 162 -17.50 4.41 15.31
CA PHE A 162 -17.37 5.71 15.96
C PHE A 162 -18.77 6.34 16.06
N GLY A 163 -19.15 6.77 17.26
CA GLY A 163 -20.45 7.39 17.50
C GLY A 163 -20.43 8.90 17.33
N ASP A 164 -19.78 9.59 18.26
CA ASP A 164 -19.70 11.08 18.27
C ASP A 164 -18.59 11.56 19.24
N ASN A 165 -18.30 12.85 19.19
CA ASN A 165 -17.58 13.55 20.24
C ASN A 165 -18.58 14.29 21.13
N PHE A 166 -18.50 14.08 22.44
CA PHE A 166 -19.36 14.76 23.40
C PHE A 166 -18.56 15.71 24.28
N GLU A 167 -19.09 16.92 24.48
CA GLU A 167 -18.58 17.84 25.49
C GLU A 167 -19.32 17.59 26.79
N PHE A 168 -18.64 17.05 27.81
CA PHE A 168 -19.20 16.76 29.11
C PHE A 168 -18.72 17.69 30.21
N VAL A 169 -19.60 17.94 31.12
CA VAL A 169 -19.27 18.48 32.45
C VAL A 169 -19.58 17.40 33.51
N PRO A 170 -18.93 17.39 34.68
CA PRO A 170 -19.24 16.39 35.70
C PRO A 170 -20.72 16.31 36.03
N GLY A 171 -21.27 15.08 36.05
CA GLY A 171 -22.68 14.83 36.34
C GLY A 171 -23.26 13.59 35.70
N SER A 172 -24.54 13.32 35.98
CA SER A 172 -25.25 12.13 35.49
C SER A 172 -25.92 12.39 34.15
N TYR A 173 -25.63 11.53 33.16
CA TYR A 173 -26.15 11.60 31.81
C TYR A 173 -27.02 10.39 31.48
N GLN A 174 -27.83 10.54 30.45
CA GLN A 174 -28.56 9.43 29.85
C GLN A 174 -28.34 9.45 28.32
N LEU A 175 -28.03 8.29 27.76
CA LEU A 175 -27.93 8.06 26.33
C LEU A 175 -29.03 7.13 25.89
N GLN A 176 -29.77 7.49 24.85
CA GLN A 176 -30.70 6.58 24.19
C GLN A 176 -30.16 6.15 22.85
N ILE A 177 -30.26 4.86 22.59
CA ILE A 177 -29.98 4.26 21.29
C ILE A 177 -31.28 3.68 20.76
N ARG A 178 -31.60 4.02 19.53
CA ARG A 178 -32.74 3.48 18.80
C ARG A 178 -32.23 2.61 17.66
N ILE A 179 -32.77 1.40 17.57
CA ILE A 179 -32.62 0.50 16.44
C ILE A 179 -33.96 0.46 15.71
N SER A 180 -33.96 0.68 14.41
CA SER A 180 -35.16 0.71 13.57
C SER A 180 -34.93 -0.07 12.27
N ASP A 181 -36.04 -0.42 11.62
CA ASP A 181 -36.01 -1.03 10.30
C ASP A 181 -35.39 -0.07 9.28
N ARG A 182 -34.55 -0.61 8.43
CA ARG A 182 -33.90 0.13 7.35
C ARG A 182 -34.91 0.27 6.21
N ASP A 183 -35.14 1.49 5.78
CA ASP A 183 -35.91 1.86 4.58
C ASP A 183 -37.44 1.70 4.68
N GLY A 184 -38.01 1.39 5.87
CA GLY A 184 -39.47 1.34 6.05
C GLY A 184 -40.20 0.35 5.15
N ALA A 185 -39.52 -0.65 4.63
CA ALA A 185 -40.09 -1.74 3.87
C ALA A 185 -40.28 -2.95 4.79
N ASP A 186 -41.37 -3.70 4.64
CA ASP A 186 -41.76 -4.93 5.38
C ASP A 186 -40.64 -6.00 5.45
N ARG A 187 -39.45 -5.65 5.94
CA ARG A 187 -38.29 -6.54 6.00
C ARG A 187 -37.87 -6.76 7.45
N GLN A 188 -37.41 -7.96 7.71
CA GLN A 188 -36.82 -8.30 8.99
C GLN A 188 -35.53 -7.51 9.18
N SER A 189 -35.45 -6.73 10.25
CA SER A 189 -34.23 -6.02 10.65
C SER A 189 -33.64 -6.61 11.91
N HIS A 190 -32.34 -6.73 11.96
CA HIS A 190 -31.60 -7.26 13.09
C HIS A 190 -30.56 -6.23 13.51
N GLY A 191 -30.57 -5.86 14.77
CA GLY A 191 -29.58 -5.00 15.36
C GLY A 191 -29.22 -5.44 16.76
N GLY A 192 -28.01 -5.21 17.20
CA GLY A 192 -27.56 -5.57 18.54
C GLY A 192 -26.43 -4.66 19.02
N ILE A 193 -26.46 -4.38 20.32
CA ILE A 193 -25.46 -3.59 21.02
C ILE A 193 -24.73 -4.50 21.98
N ASP A 194 -23.43 -4.59 21.88
CA ASP A 194 -22.58 -5.34 22.77
C ASP A 194 -22.01 -4.43 23.88
N VAL A 195 -21.28 -3.39 23.50
CA VAL A 195 -20.67 -2.48 24.49
C VAL A 195 -20.48 -1.07 23.93
N MET A 196 -20.37 -0.11 24.83
CA MET A 196 -20.00 1.27 24.52
C MET A 196 -18.78 1.70 25.34
N ALA A 197 -17.88 2.45 24.71
CA ALA A 197 -16.75 3.06 25.37
C ALA A 197 -16.77 4.59 25.21
N LEU A 198 -16.52 5.31 26.30
CA LEU A 198 -16.36 6.77 26.31
C LEU A 198 -15.01 7.10 26.93
N THR A 199 -14.17 7.86 26.21
CA THR A 199 -12.83 8.24 26.69
C THR A 199 -12.55 9.72 26.49
N ASN A 200 -11.99 10.39 27.49
CA ASN A 200 -11.50 11.78 27.39
C ASN A 200 -10.01 11.88 27.03
N PHE A 201 -9.41 10.78 26.62
CA PHE A 201 -8.05 10.67 26.12
C PHE A 201 -8.03 9.98 24.75
N PRO A 202 -6.95 10.18 23.96
CA PRO A 202 -6.82 9.53 22.65
C PRO A 202 -6.87 8.01 22.79
N TRP A 203 -7.93 7.40 22.27
CA TRP A 203 -8.13 5.96 22.18
C TRP A 203 -9.04 5.67 21.00
N ALA A 204 -8.75 4.60 20.28
CA ALA A 204 -9.65 3.98 19.34
C ALA A 204 -9.69 2.48 19.62
N PRO A 205 -10.83 1.82 19.40
CA PRO A 205 -10.97 0.40 19.69
C PRO A 205 -10.08 -0.45 18.75
N SER A 206 -9.49 -1.49 19.34
CA SER A 206 -8.78 -2.52 18.63
C SER A 206 -9.12 -3.87 19.25
N GLY A 207 -9.77 -4.74 18.49
CA GLY A 207 -10.26 -6.01 18.98
C GLY A 207 -11.18 -5.87 20.19
N VAL A 208 -10.92 -6.64 21.24
CA VAL A 208 -11.74 -6.70 22.46
C VAL A 208 -11.17 -5.86 23.62
N VAL A 209 -10.09 -5.15 23.41
CA VAL A 209 -9.34 -4.48 24.48
C VAL A 209 -10.10 -3.27 25.01
N ARG A 210 -10.25 -3.18 26.34
CA ARG A 210 -10.84 -2.00 27.03
C ARG A 210 -9.88 -0.81 27.04
N PRO A 211 -10.39 0.44 26.98
CA PRO A 211 -9.57 1.62 27.22
C PRO A 211 -9.02 1.62 28.65
N ASP A 212 -7.72 1.81 28.77
CA ASP A 212 -7.04 1.98 30.06
C ASP A 212 -6.64 3.46 30.21
N PRO A 213 -7.22 4.20 31.18
CA PRO A 213 -6.85 5.59 31.43
C PRO A 213 -5.44 5.76 31.98
N ASN A 214 -4.86 4.69 32.56
CA ASN A 214 -3.52 4.69 33.15
C ASN A 214 -2.78 3.40 32.75
N PRO A 215 -2.41 3.26 31.50
CA PRO A 215 -1.74 2.05 31.05
C PRO A 215 -0.47 1.81 31.87
N GLU A 216 -0.36 0.63 32.46
CA GLU A 216 0.86 0.27 33.20
C GLU A 216 2.07 0.41 32.29
N VAL A 217 3.15 0.96 32.85
CA VAL A 217 4.44 1.04 32.12
C VAL A 217 4.95 -0.37 31.90
N SER A 218 5.06 -0.78 30.63
CA SER A 218 5.56 -2.09 30.23
C SER A 218 6.94 -2.36 30.83
N GLN A 219 7.23 -3.63 31.09
CA GLN A 219 8.60 -4.02 31.48
C GLN A 219 9.55 -3.89 30.29
N PRO A 220 10.87 -3.73 30.52
CA PRO A 220 11.83 -3.45 29.45
C PRO A 220 11.79 -4.39 28.23
N GLY A 221 11.35 -5.62 28.39
CA GLY A 221 11.30 -6.62 27.33
C GLY A 221 9.91 -6.94 26.78
N ASP A 222 8.88 -6.36 27.34
CA ASP A 222 7.51 -6.66 26.97
C ASP A 222 7.14 -5.98 25.66
N TRP A 223 6.41 -6.70 24.80
CA TRP A 223 5.77 -6.12 23.65
C TRP A 223 4.62 -5.21 24.10
N PHE A 224 4.43 -4.11 23.43
CA PHE A 224 3.40 -3.15 23.76
C PHE A 224 2.33 -3.09 22.66
N MET A 225 1.10 -2.78 23.08
CA MET A 225 -0.03 -2.71 22.16
C MET A 225 0.01 -1.40 21.37
N LEU A 226 -0.23 -1.50 20.06
CA LEU A 226 -0.60 -0.33 19.28
C LEU A 226 -2.04 0.02 19.64
N MET A 227 -2.24 1.21 20.20
CA MET A 227 -3.55 1.75 20.52
C MET A 227 -3.87 2.83 19.48
N PRO A 228 -4.42 2.47 18.31
CA PRO A 228 -4.73 3.42 17.26
C PRO A 228 -5.81 4.40 17.71
N ALA A 229 -5.69 5.62 17.26
CA ALA A 229 -6.73 6.63 17.40
C ALA A 229 -6.68 7.57 16.20
N PRO A 230 -7.79 8.25 15.85
CA PRO A 230 -7.76 9.29 14.84
C PRO A 230 -6.73 10.36 15.18
N ASP A 231 -5.94 10.77 14.18
CA ASP A 231 -4.92 11.79 14.37
C ASP A 231 -5.58 13.15 14.65
N SER A 232 -5.13 13.83 15.70
CA SER A 232 -5.57 15.19 16.02
C SER A 232 -4.90 16.25 15.15
N PHE A 233 -3.88 15.88 14.39
CA PHE A 233 -3.07 16.78 13.57
C PHE A 233 -2.50 17.97 14.36
N SER A 234 -1.92 17.68 15.52
CA SER A 234 -1.28 18.67 16.36
C SER A 234 -0.16 19.41 15.61
N GLU A 235 -0.09 20.73 15.78
CA GLU A 235 1.01 21.55 15.25
C GLU A 235 2.37 21.22 15.90
N ASP A 236 2.36 20.59 17.08
CA ASP A 236 3.57 20.16 17.78
C ASP A 236 4.13 18.81 17.24
N SER A 237 3.50 18.22 16.22
CA SER A 237 3.95 16.95 15.66
C SER A 237 5.27 17.10 14.90
N ILE A 238 6.33 16.43 15.38
CA ILE A 238 7.66 16.45 14.75
C ILE A 238 7.76 15.49 13.55
N ILE A 239 6.74 14.69 13.31
CA ILE A 239 6.65 13.82 12.12
C ILE A 239 5.75 14.42 11.03
N ASP A 240 5.30 15.67 11.19
CA ASP A 240 4.51 16.31 10.12
C ASP A 240 5.42 16.80 8.99
N MET A 241 5.49 15.97 7.93
CA MET A 241 6.27 16.24 6.73
C MET A 241 5.47 17.03 5.68
N SER A 242 4.22 17.39 5.95
CA SER A 242 3.37 18.11 5.00
C SER A 242 3.91 19.49 4.58
N GLY A 243 4.79 20.07 5.41
CA GLY A 243 5.53 21.30 5.08
C GLY A 243 6.66 21.11 4.06
N LEU A 244 7.06 19.86 3.75
CA LEU A 244 8.04 19.54 2.71
C LEU A 244 7.37 19.36 1.34
N ILE A 245 6.06 19.20 1.32
CA ILE A 245 5.25 18.99 0.12
C ILE A 245 4.70 20.33 -0.35
N GLU A 246 5.00 20.69 -1.58
CA GLU A 246 4.50 21.92 -2.16
C GLU A 246 3.03 21.83 -2.52
N LYS A 247 2.27 22.87 -2.21
CA LYS A 247 0.80 22.89 -2.33
C LYS A 247 0.34 24.09 -3.16
N PRO A 248 -0.63 23.90 -4.06
CA PRO A 248 -1.26 22.63 -4.47
C PRO A 248 -0.37 21.80 -5.41
N ALA A 249 -0.69 20.51 -5.59
CA ALA A 249 -0.06 19.71 -6.65
C ALA A 249 -0.33 20.34 -8.02
N GLY A 250 0.68 20.35 -8.89
CA GLY A 250 0.61 21.01 -10.20
C GLY A 250 1.16 22.43 -10.23
N THR A 251 1.69 22.96 -9.13
CA THR A 251 2.32 24.30 -9.05
C THR A 251 3.45 24.47 -10.06
N HIS A 252 4.22 23.40 -10.33
CA HIS A 252 5.33 23.38 -11.27
C HIS A 252 4.94 23.05 -12.73
N GLY A 253 3.64 22.93 -13.02
CA GLY A 253 3.14 22.50 -14.32
C GLY A 253 3.07 20.98 -14.47
N ILE A 254 3.06 20.52 -15.71
CA ILE A 254 2.86 19.12 -16.06
C ILE A 254 4.17 18.35 -15.84
N LEU A 255 4.03 17.12 -15.33
CA LEU A 255 5.16 16.18 -15.19
C LEU A 255 5.61 15.66 -16.55
N GLY A 256 6.91 15.67 -16.81
CA GLY A 256 7.58 15.08 -17.95
C GLY A 256 8.81 14.27 -17.55
N CYS A 257 9.58 13.88 -18.56
CA CYS A 257 10.83 13.12 -18.38
C CYS A 257 12.00 13.84 -19.04
N GLU A 258 13.13 13.92 -18.34
CA GLU A 258 14.42 14.36 -18.90
C GLU A 258 15.48 13.28 -18.62
N GLY A 259 15.78 12.47 -19.63
CA GLY A 259 16.60 11.28 -19.46
C GLY A 259 15.97 10.35 -18.41
N LYS A 260 16.75 9.99 -17.41
CA LYS A 260 16.33 9.09 -16.33
C LYS A 260 15.47 9.73 -15.23
N ASN A 261 15.16 11.03 -15.32
CA ASN A 261 14.54 11.76 -14.22
C ASN A 261 13.15 12.29 -14.57
N PHE A 262 12.27 12.34 -13.57
CA PHE A 262 11.06 13.15 -13.63
C PHE A 262 11.40 14.63 -13.47
N VAL A 263 10.83 15.45 -14.37
CA VAL A 263 11.01 16.90 -14.39
C VAL A 263 9.67 17.57 -14.72
N PHE A 264 9.30 18.60 -14.00
CA PHE A 264 8.13 19.42 -14.32
C PHE A 264 8.44 20.43 -15.45
N GLU A 265 7.39 21.07 -16.00
CA GLU A 265 7.52 22.06 -17.09
C GLU A 265 8.47 23.21 -16.75
N ASP A 266 8.59 23.61 -15.51
CA ASP A 266 9.51 24.67 -15.06
C ASP A 266 10.96 24.21 -14.83
N GLY A 267 11.28 22.93 -15.06
CA GLY A 267 12.59 22.34 -14.86
C GLY A 267 12.84 21.78 -13.46
N THR A 268 11.88 21.84 -12.57
CA THR A 268 12.00 21.29 -11.21
C THR A 268 12.02 19.76 -11.25
N ARG A 269 13.09 19.14 -10.72
CA ARG A 269 13.17 17.69 -10.54
C ARG A 269 12.35 17.25 -9.34
N VAL A 270 11.76 16.05 -9.43
CA VAL A 270 10.94 15.50 -8.37
C VAL A 270 11.19 13.99 -8.19
N LYS A 271 11.11 13.54 -6.94
CA LYS A 271 10.98 12.13 -6.59
C LYS A 271 9.65 11.93 -5.84
N PHE A 272 8.97 10.82 -6.13
CA PHE A 272 7.70 10.53 -5.49
C PHE A 272 7.85 9.41 -4.45
N TRP A 273 7.51 9.74 -3.21
CA TRP A 273 7.33 8.81 -2.11
C TRP A 273 5.83 8.64 -1.88
N GLY A 274 5.29 7.55 -2.37
CA GLY A 274 3.86 7.39 -2.56
C GLY A 274 3.29 6.09 -2.00
N ILE A 275 1.99 5.96 -2.21
CA ILE A 275 1.21 4.75 -1.90
C ILE A 275 0.18 4.48 -3.00
N CYS A 276 -0.22 3.22 -3.15
CA CYS A 276 -1.53 2.91 -3.70
C CYS A 276 -2.57 3.15 -2.61
N ALA A 277 -3.67 3.80 -2.92
CA ALA A 277 -4.70 4.02 -1.92
C ALA A 277 -6.12 3.95 -2.49
N SER A 278 -7.00 3.33 -1.71
CA SER A 278 -8.44 3.43 -1.89
C SER A 278 -8.96 4.67 -1.16
N MET A 279 -9.91 5.38 -1.78
CA MET A 279 -10.49 6.58 -1.20
C MET A 279 -11.54 6.26 -0.12
N SER A 280 -11.55 7.03 0.96
CA SER A 280 -12.61 6.97 1.98
C SER A 280 -13.98 7.41 1.45
N GLY A 281 -15.05 7.07 2.17
CA GLY A 281 -16.43 7.26 1.71
C GLY A 281 -16.91 8.71 1.72
N THR A 282 -16.71 9.42 2.83
CA THR A 282 -17.25 10.75 3.04
C THR A 282 -16.26 11.86 2.70
N ALA A 283 -16.75 13.08 2.51
CA ALA A 283 -15.88 14.24 2.26
C ALA A 283 -14.93 14.53 3.44
N GLU A 284 -15.39 14.29 4.67
CA GLU A 284 -14.57 14.52 5.85
C GLU A 284 -13.49 13.45 6.00
N SER A 285 -13.84 12.18 5.84
CA SER A 285 -12.86 11.09 5.88
C SER A 285 -11.82 11.21 4.76
N GLN A 286 -12.20 11.66 3.56
CA GLN A 286 -11.24 11.96 2.47
C GLN A 286 -10.26 13.08 2.87
N ARG A 287 -10.75 14.17 3.50
CA ARG A 287 -9.87 15.26 3.97
C ARG A 287 -8.89 14.78 5.03
N GLN A 288 -9.36 14.00 5.99
CA GLN A 288 -8.51 13.41 7.02
C GLN A 288 -7.48 12.44 6.43
N GLN A 289 -7.88 11.62 5.47
CA GLN A 289 -7.00 10.68 4.78
C GLN A 289 -5.88 11.42 4.02
N ALA A 290 -6.20 12.43 3.23
CA ALA A 290 -5.20 13.22 2.50
C ALA A 290 -4.24 13.97 3.45
N ARG A 291 -4.75 14.55 4.55
CA ARG A 291 -3.93 15.18 5.59
C ARG A 291 -2.99 14.17 6.26
N PHE A 292 -3.50 12.99 6.57
CA PHE A 292 -2.72 11.91 7.16
C PHE A 292 -1.58 11.47 6.22
N TYR A 293 -1.87 11.32 4.94
CA TYR A 293 -0.85 10.98 3.95
C TYR A 293 0.20 12.09 3.80
N ALA A 294 -0.23 13.34 3.64
CA ALA A 294 0.70 14.47 3.57
C ALA A 294 1.57 14.60 4.81
N LYS A 295 1.00 14.38 6.01
CA LYS A 295 1.74 14.36 7.28
C LYS A 295 2.86 13.33 7.28
N HIS A 296 2.66 12.17 6.66
CA HIS A 296 3.68 11.12 6.54
C HIS A 296 4.61 11.31 5.34
N GLY A 297 4.55 12.47 4.68
CA GLY A 297 5.43 12.81 3.56
C GLY A 297 5.05 12.18 2.23
N ILE A 298 3.83 11.65 2.10
CA ILE A 298 3.34 11.08 0.86
C ILE A 298 2.97 12.22 -0.09
N ASN A 299 3.61 12.27 -1.28
CA ASN A 299 3.36 13.27 -2.32
C ASN A 299 2.77 12.68 -3.60
N MET A 300 2.49 11.38 -3.61
CA MET A 300 1.84 10.69 -4.74
C MET A 300 0.89 9.61 -4.24
N VAL A 301 -0.30 9.55 -4.83
CA VAL A 301 -1.27 8.47 -4.64
C VAL A 301 -1.57 7.82 -6.00
N ARG A 302 -1.41 6.50 -6.07
CA ARG A 302 -1.91 5.71 -7.19
C ARG A 302 -3.33 5.26 -6.87
N GLN A 303 -4.29 5.70 -7.68
CA GLN A 303 -5.67 5.21 -7.66
C GLN A 303 -5.76 3.98 -8.57
N HIS A 304 -6.08 2.84 -7.99
CA HIS A 304 -6.12 1.55 -8.68
C HIS A 304 -7.26 0.65 -8.21
N PRO A 305 -8.02 0.08 -9.14
CA PRO A 305 -8.30 0.65 -10.45
C PRO A 305 -9.35 1.76 -10.36
N VAL A 306 -9.26 2.75 -11.24
CA VAL A 306 -10.24 3.86 -11.25
C VAL A 306 -11.64 3.35 -11.59
N GLU A 307 -11.73 2.37 -12.49
CA GLU A 307 -13.02 1.78 -12.89
C GLU A 307 -13.76 1.08 -11.75
N SER A 308 -13.07 0.59 -10.72
CA SER A 308 -13.75 0.01 -9.55
C SER A 308 -14.55 1.05 -8.74
N VAL A 309 -14.15 2.32 -8.82
CA VAL A 309 -14.84 3.44 -8.16
C VAL A 309 -16.03 3.93 -8.98
N LEU A 310 -15.85 4.00 -10.30
CA LEU A 310 -16.85 4.56 -11.23
C LEU A 310 -17.84 3.50 -11.73
N GLY A 311 -17.46 2.23 -11.68
CA GLY A 311 -18.23 1.13 -12.25
C GLY A 311 -18.33 1.18 -13.77
N THR A 312 -19.23 0.37 -14.31
CA THR A 312 -19.52 0.32 -15.73
C THR A 312 -20.24 1.58 -16.22
N LEU A 313 -19.97 1.98 -17.47
CA LEU A 313 -20.67 3.10 -18.11
C LEU A 313 -22.19 2.85 -18.15
N LYS A 314 -22.95 3.89 -17.88
CA LYS A 314 -24.41 3.93 -17.99
C LYS A 314 -24.82 4.48 -19.36
N GLY A 315 -26.10 4.28 -19.70
CA GLY A 315 -26.64 4.68 -21.01
C GLY A 315 -26.34 3.65 -22.09
N GLY A 316 -26.62 4.00 -23.35
CA GLY A 316 -26.38 3.15 -24.52
C GLY A 316 -25.33 3.73 -25.45
N PRO A 317 -25.03 3.04 -26.57
CA PRO A 317 -24.06 3.50 -27.55
C PRO A 317 -24.32 4.93 -28.03
N GLY A 318 -23.27 5.76 -27.99
CA GLY A 318 -23.33 7.18 -28.35
C GLY A 318 -23.91 8.11 -27.27
N ASN A 319 -24.36 7.57 -26.14
CA ASN A 319 -24.82 8.35 -24.99
C ASN A 319 -24.35 7.74 -23.65
N ARG A 320 -23.10 7.32 -23.60
CA ARG A 320 -22.46 6.74 -22.42
C ARG A 320 -22.09 7.84 -21.41
N TYR A 321 -22.25 7.53 -20.12
CA TYR A 321 -21.85 8.40 -19.01
C TYR A 321 -21.52 7.60 -17.75
N PHE A 322 -20.78 8.20 -16.82
CA PHE A 322 -20.48 7.62 -15.52
C PHE A 322 -21.61 7.84 -14.52
N ASP A 323 -21.74 6.97 -13.54
CA ASP A 323 -22.63 7.21 -12.42
C ASP A 323 -22.25 8.54 -11.73
N PRO A 324 -23.20 9.49 -11.59
CA PRO A 324 -22.87 10.82 -11.07
C PRO A 324 -22.34 10.82 -9.63
N ALA A 325 -22.80 9.89 -8.79
CA ALA A 325 -22.36 9.81 -7.39
C ALA A 325 -20.93 9.27 -7.28
N GLY A 326 -20.58 8.24 -8.08
CA GLY A 326 -19.21 7.75 -8.17
C GLY A 326 -18.26 8.81 -8.70
N LEU A 327 -18.69 9.54 -9.72
CA LEU A 327 -17.90 10.62 -10.34
C LEU A 327 -17.68 11.80 -9.38
N ASP A 328 -18.70 12.25 -8.64
CA ASP A 328 -18.57 13.28 -7.60
C ASP A 328 -17.59 12.85 -6.49
N LYS A 329 -17.64 11.58 -6.08
CA LYS A 329 -16.73 11.05 -5.09
C LYS A 329 -15.27 11.09 -5.58
N LEU A 330 -15.01 10.71 -6.82
CA LEU A 330 -13.68 10.77 -7.46
C LEU A 330 -13.22 12.23 -7.65
N ASP A 331 -14.09 13.11 -8.16
CA ASP A 331 -13.80 14.54 -8.36
C ASP A 331 -13.35 15.20 -7.07
N ARG A 332 -14.10 14.98 -6.01
CA ARG A 332 -13.79 15.50 -4.66
C ARG A 332 -12.47 14.96 -4.11
N TRP A 333 -12.25 13.63 -4.23
CA TRP A 333 -11.01 13.01 -3.78
C TRP A 333 -9.80 13.59 -4.51
N PHE A 334 -9.88 13.71 -5.82
CA PHE A 334 -8.85 14.33 -6.65
C PHE A 334 -8.51 15.74 -6.19
N SER A 335 -9.54 16.58 -5.98
CA SER A 335 -9.36 17.96 -5.52
C SER A 335 -8.70 18.02 -4.14
N ILE A 336 -9.13 17.19 -3.21
CA ILE A 336 -8.56 17.13 -1.85
C ILE A 336 -7.10 16.70 -1.87
N LEU A 337 -6.71 15.70 -2.65
CA LEU A 337 -5.32 15.31 -2.81
C LEU A 337 -4.48 16.46 -3.38
N LYS A 338 -4.97 17.08 -4.46
CA LYS A 338 -4.32 18.23 -5.10
C LYS A 338 -4.08 19.38 -4.12
N GLU A 339 -5.09 19.75 -3.32
CA GLU A 339 -4.96 20.79 -2.29
C GLU A 339 -3.89 20.49 -1.24
N ASN A 340 -3.67 19.21 -0.94
CA ASN A 340 -2.64 18.77 0.00
C ASN A 340 -1.26 18.55 -0.66
N GLY A 341 -1.09 18.87 -1.93
CA GLY A 341 0.19 18.75 -2.66
C GLY A 341 0.46 17.33 -3.16
N ILE A 342 -0.54 16.45 -3.13
CA ILE A 342 -0.40 15.05 -3.52
C ILE A 342 -0.80 14.90 -4.99
N TYR A 343 0.14 14.46 -5.81
CA TYR A 343 -0.07 14.12 -7.21
C TYR A 343 -0.75 12.77 -7.36
N MET A 344 -1.24 12.47 -8.54
CA MET A 344 -1.92 11.20 -8.80
C MET A 344 -1.34 10.44 -9.98
N THR A 345 -1.20 9.14 -9.80
CA THR A 345 -1.05 8.14 -10.85
C THR A 345 -2.38 7.42 -10.99
N TRP A 346 -2.92 7.34 -12.20
CA TRP A 346 -4.14 6.60 -12.47
C TRP A 346 -3.85 5.30 -13.22
N SER A 347 -4.15 4.17 -12.55
CA SER A 347 -4.38 2.88 -13.17
C SER A 347 -5.87 2.78 -13.46
N ILE A 348 -6.28 3.03 -14.71
CA ILE A 348 -7.70 3.11 -15.04
C ILE A 348 -8.30 1.71 -15.05
N PHE A 349 -7.62 0.75 -15.71
CA PHE A 349 -8.12 -0.58 -16.01
C PHE A 349 -7.40 -1.68 -15.28
N TYR A 350 -8.17 -2.67 -14.80
CA TYR A 350 -7.68 -3.98 -14.38
C TYR A 350 -8.54 -5.10 -14.97
N HIS A 351 -9.79 -5.23 -14.53
CA HIS A 351 -10.79 -6.15 -15.06
C HIS A 351 -11.88 -5.37 -15.79
N HIS A 352 -11.55 -4.87 -17.00
CA HIS A 352 -12.48 -4.01 -17.72
C HIS A 352 -13.70 -4.79 -18.22
N VAL A 353 -14.89 -4.30 -17.87
CA VAL A 353 -16.16 -4.94 -18.19
C VAL A 353 -16.70 -4.45 -19.51
N ILE A 354 -16.81 -5.38 -20.47
CA ILE A 354 -17.45 -5.17 -21.78
C ILE A 354 -18.96 -5.29 -21.62
N LEU A 355 -19.70 -4.29 -22.09
CA LEU A 355 -21.16 -4.30 -22.01
C LEU A 355 -21.80 -5.00 -23.24
N PRO A 356 -23.01 -5.59 -23.09
CA PRO A 356 -23.64 -6.38 -24.16
C PRO A 356 -23.96 -5.61 -25.45
N ASP A 357 -24.06 -4.28 -25.35
CA ASP A 357 -24.45 -3.40 -26.46
C ASP A 357 -23.28 -2.64 -27.12
N GLU A 358 -22.05 -3.07 -26.85
CA GLU A 358 -20.83 -2.47 -27.43
C GLU A 358 -20.50 -2.96 -28.84
N GLY A 359 -21.34 -3.80 -29.42
CA GLY A 359 -21.18 -4.25 -30.79
C GLY A 359 -20.07 -5.29 -31.01
N ILE A 360 -19.65 -5.96 -29.92
CA ILE A 360 -18.71 -7.05 -29.97
C ILE A 360 -19.34 -8.26 -30.68
N ASP A 361 -18.52 -8.99 -31.42
CA ASP A 361 -18.94 -10.29 -31.98
C ASP A 361 -19.48 -11.19 -30.87
N VAL A 362 -20.71 -11.68 -31.07
CA VAL A 362 -21.44 -12.46 -30.05
C VAL A 362 -20.69 -13.74 -29.63
N GLU A 363 -19.94 -14.36 -30.56
CA GLU A 363 -19.16 -15.57 -30.25
C GLU A 363 -17.97 -15.23 -29.32
N LEU A 364 -17.28 -14.11 -29.56
CA LEU A 364 -16.22 -13.62 -28.69
C LEU A 364 -16.78 -13.17 -27.32
N TYR A 365 -17.89 -12.40 -27.33
CA TYR A 365 -18.52 -11.91 -26.10
C TYR A 365 -18.92 -13.07 -25.16
N ASN A 366 -19.52 -14.13 -25.72
CA ASN A 366 -20.00 -15.26 -24.93
C ASN A 366 -18.88 -16.12 -24.30
N GLU A 367 -17.66 -16.04 -24.81
CA GLU A 367 -16.51 -16.75 -24.20
C GLU A 367 -15.95 -16.06 -22.94
N LEU A 368 -16.25 -14.77 -22.77
CA LEU A 368 -15.74 -14.01 -21.63
C LEU A 368 -16.45 -14.39 -20.32
N PRO A 369 -15.75 -14.36 -19.18
CA PRO A 369 -16.37 -14.52 -17.86
C PRO A 369 -17.41 -13.44 -17.56
N ASP A 370 -18.46 -13.81 -16.82
CA ASP A 370 -19.47 -12.85 -16.35
C ASP A 370 -18.90 -11.92 -15.28
N ASP A 371 -19.14 -10.61 -15.41
CA ASP A 371 -18.82 -9.62 -14.39
C ASP A 371 -19.81 -8.44 -14.41
N GLY A 372 -20.39 -8.12 -13.28
CA GLY A 372 -21.10 -6.87 -12.99
C GLY A 372 -22.19 -6.43 -13.97
N GLY A 373 -22.80 -7.35 -14.73
CA GLY A 373 -23.80 -7.07 -15.78
C GLY A 373 -23.20 -6.95 -17.18
N GLY A 374 -21.94 -7.28 -17.35
CA GLY A 374 -21.20 -7.43 -18.60
C GLY A 374 -20.26 -8.63 -18.56
N LYS A 375 -19.14 -8.51 -19.24
CA LYS A 375 -18.12 -9.56 -19.38
C LYS A 375 -16.72 -9.01 -19.13
N ASP A 376 -15.91 -9.75 -18.39
CA ASP A 376 -14.51 -9.39 -18.11
C ASP A 376 -13.61 -9.66 -19.32
N SER A 377 -12.87 -8.64 -19.76
CA SER A 377 -11.93 -8.71 -20.90
C SER A 377 -10.46 -8.89 -20.51
N TYR A 378 -10.16 -9.09 -19.23
CA TYR A 378 -8.79 -9.18 -18.72
C TYR A 378 -7.94 -10.21 -19.48
N GLY A 379 -6.73 -9.82 -19.85
CA GLY A 379 -5.78 -10.65 -20.58
C GLY A 379 -6.01 -10.76 -22.09
N LEU A 380 -7.10 -10.22 -22.63
CA LEU A 380 -7.48 -10.41 -24.03
C LEU A 380 -7.46 -9.11 -24.85
N ALA A 381 -7.49 -7.96 -24.18
CA ALA A 381 -7.59 -6.66 -24.85
C ALA A 381 -6.38 -6.32 -25.74
N THR A 382 -5.20 -6.89 -25.50
CA THR A 382 -4.01 -6.58 -26.31
C THR A 382 -4.14 -7.01 -27.79
N PHE A 383 -4.95 -8.03 -28.08
CA PHE A 383 -5.11 -8.52 -29.46
C PHE A 383 -6.55 -8.47 -29.99
N ILE A 384 -7.50 -7.95 -29.21
CA ILE A 384 -8.89 -7.74 -29.62
C ILE A 384 -9.17 -6.24 -29.72
N GLU A 385 -9.24 -5.73 -30.95
CA GLU A 385 -9.42 -4.30 -31.22
C GLU A 385 -10.73 -3.77 -30.63
N GLU A 386 -11.78 -4.56 -30.64
CA GLU A 386 -13.08 -4.22 -30.09
C GLU A 386 -12.98 -3.93 -28.56
N TYR A 387 -12.18 -4.70 -27.83
CA TYR A 387 -11.96 -4.47 -26.38
C TYR A 387 -11.08 -3.24 -26.13
N GLN A 388 -10.08 -3.01 -26.98
CA GLN A 388 -9.28 -1.78 -26.92
C GLN A 388 -10.17 -0.53 -27.16
N ASN A 389 -11.12 -0.62 -28.07
CA ASN A 389 -12.06 0.47 -28.37
C ASN A 389 -12.99 0.75 -27.17
N SER A 390 -13.46 -0.29 -26.46
CA SER A 390 -14.24 -0.15 -25.23
C SER A 390 -13.43 0.56 -24.13
N GLN A 391 -12.23 0.07 -23.86
CA GLN A 391 -11.30 0.71 -22.90
C GLN A 391 -11.01 2.16 -23.29
N TRP A 392 -10.79 2.42 -24.58
CA TRP A 392 -10.52 3.77 -25.06
C TRP A 392 -11.72 4.71 -24.88
N GLU A 393 -12.93 4.26 -25.15
CA GLU A 393 -14.14 5.07 -24.93
C GLU A 393 -14.31 5.43 -23.45
N TYR A 394 -14.05 4.46 -22.55
CA TYR A 394 -14.06 4.71 -21.10
C TYR A 394 -13.01 5.75 -20.70
N ALA A 395 -11.74 5.57 -21.10
CA ALA A 395 -10.65 6.49 -20.81
C ALA A 395 -10.91 7.89 -21.39
N ARG A 396 -11.43 7.96 -22.62
CA ARG A 396 -11.76 9.22 -23.31
C ARG A 396 -12.83 10.02 -22.57
N LEU A 397 -13.90 9.37 -22.13
CA LEU A 397 -14.95 10.00 -21.35
C LEU A 397 -14.42 10.50 -20.01
N LEU A 398 -13.64 9.69 -19.31
CA LEU A 398 -13.05 10.04 -18.01
C LEU A 398 -12.10 11.23 -18.13
N LEU A 399 -11.14 11.17 -19.04
CA LEU A 399 -10.09 12.19 -19.14
C LEU A 399 -10.61 13.53 -19.67
N ASN A 400 -11.72 13.55 -20.44
CA ASN A 400 -12.40 14.78 -20.86
C ASN A 400 -13.39 15.32 -19.81
N HIS A 401 -13.71 14.55 -18.78
CA HIS A 401 -14.58 15.03 -17.73
C HIS A 401 -13.96 16.23 -17.03
N VAL A 402 -14.73 17.30 -16.85
CA VAL A 402 -14.32 18.49 -16.11
C VAL A 402 -14.68 18.27 -14.66
N ASN A 403 -13.64 18.09 -13.82
CA ASN A 403 -13.80 17.97 -12.39
C ASN A 403 -14.48 19.23 -11.82
N THR A 404 -15.61 19.04 -11.15
CA THR A 404 -16.45 20.13 -10.67
C THR A 404 -15.81 20.96 -9.55
N TYR A 405 -14.83 20.40 -8.85
CA TYR A 405 -14.09 21.07 -7.75
C TYR A 405 -12.86 21.84 -8.26
N THR A 406 -12.12 21.29 -9.24
CA THR A 406 -10.92 21.96 -9.78
C THR A 406 -11.23 22.86 -10.97
N GLY A 407 -12.34 22.63 -11.66
CA GLY A 407 -12.73 23.35 -12.88
C GLY A 407 -11.90 22.99 -14.12
N LEU A 408 -11.06 21.95 -14.04
CA LEU A 408 -10.22 21.47 -15.15
C LEU A 408 -10.68 20.11 -15.62
N ALA A 409 -10.52 19.81 -16.90
CA ALA A 409 -10.63 18.44 -17.37
C ALA A 409 -9.43 17.64 -16.83
N TYR A 410 -9.62 16.37 -16.48
CA TYR A 410 -8.55 15.56 -15.92
C TYR A 410 -7.31 15.52 -16.81
N LYS A 411 -7.47 15.44 -18.12
CA LYS A 411 -6.35 15.49 -19.09
C LYS A 411 -5.54 16.79 -19.06
N ASP A 412 -6.12 17.87 -18.58
CA ASP A 412 -5.52 19.22 -18.53
C ASP A 412 -5.05 19.59 -17.11
N ASP A 413 -5.36 18.76 -16.12
CA ASP A 413 -4.98 19.02 -14.72
C ASP A 413 -3.59 18.47 -14.40
N PRO A 414 -2.59 19.34 -14.09
CA PRO A 414 -1.22 18.88 -13.83
C PRO A 414 -1.07 18.01 -12.59
N ALA A 415 -2.06 17.91 -11.71
CA ALA A 415 -2.04 16.98 -10.58
C ALA A 415 -2.24 15.52 -11.02
N LEU A 416 -2.83 15.27 -12.21
CA LEU A 416 -2.81 13.94 -12.84
C LEU A 416 -1.47 13.74 -13.57
N ALA A 417 -0.48 13.29 -12.83
CA ALA A 417 0.91 13.22 -13.27
C ALA A 417 1.18 12.04 -14.21
N ILE A 418 0.63 10.86 -13.91
CA ILE A 418 0.92 9.62 -14.62
C ILE A 418 -0.39 8.88 -14.95
N VAL A 419 -0.48 8.34 -16.18
CA VAL A 419 -1.56 7.44 -16.60
C VAL A 419 -0.94 6.12 -17.06
N GLU A 420 -1.39 5.05 -16.46
CA GLU A 420 -1.01 3.68 -16.79
C GLU A 420 -1.90 3.14 -17.92
N CYS A 421 -1.32 2.36 -18.83
CA CYS A 421 -2.06 1.76 -19.93
C CYS A 421 -3.08 0.74 -19.43
N ARG A 422 -2.64 -0.26 -18.67
CA ARG A 422 -3.46 -1.30 -18.02
C ARG A 422 -2.65 -1.93 -16.89
N ASN A 423 -3.30 -2.25 -15.78
CA ASN A 423 -2.64 -2.92 -14.68
C ASN A 423 -2.39 -4.39 -14.99
N GLU A 424 -1.13 -4.82 -14.89
CA GLU A 424 -0.70 -6.22 -14.95
C GLU A 424 -1.30 -7.05 -16.09
N ASP A 425 -1.62 -6.43 -17.22
CA ASP A 425 -2.25 -7.06 -18.37
C ASP A 425 -1.31 -7.03 -19.58
N SER A 426 -0.24 -7.84 -19.52
CA SER A 426 0.70 -8.07 -20.62
C SER A 426 0.38 -9.38 -21.35
N VAL A 427 0.62 -9.41 -22.68
CA VAL A 427 0.52 -10.67 -23.46
C VAL A 427 1.47 -11.76 -22.96
N PHE A 428 2.48 -11.40 -22.20
CA PHE A 428 3.44 -12.34 -21.60
C PHE A 428 3.06 -12.78 -20.19
N PHE A 429 2.01 -12.21 -19.62
CA PHE A 429 1.48 -12.59 -18.33
C PHE A 429 0.50 -13.77 -18.45
N HIS A 430 -0.10 -14.28 -17.39
CA HIS A 430 -0.67 -15.62 -17.34
C HIS A 430 -1.88 -15.90 -18.24
N ASN A 431 -2.79 -14.96 -18.47
CA ASN A 431 -4.07 -15.34 -19.06
C ASN A 431 -4.08 -15.48 -20.58
N PRO A 432 -3.53 -14.55 -21.40
CA PRO A 432 -3.72 -14.64 -22.85
C PRO A 432 -3.11 -15.89 -23.47
N LEU A 433 -2.10 -16.46 -22.83
CA LEU A 433 -1.43 -17.68 -23.31
C LEU A 433 -1.62 -18.88 -22.37
N SER A 434 -2.74 -18.89 -21.63
CA SER A 434 -3.17 -20.08 -20.88
C SER A 434 -3.46 -21.25 -21.83
N ASP A 435 -3.51 -22.47 -21.31
CA ASP A 435 -3.94 -23.62 -22.08
C ASP A 435 -5.38 -23.44 -22.63
N GLY A 436 -6.24 -22.71 -21.91
CA GLY A 436 -7.58 -22.38 -22.35
C GLY A 436 -7.60 -21.67 -23.70
N LEU A 437 -6.80 -20.60 -23.85
CA LEU A 437 -6.65 -19.88 -25.12
C LEU A 437 -5.83 -20.68 -26.15
N ALA A 438 -4.62 -21.11 -25.77
CA ALA A 438 -3.68 -21.74 -26.70
C ALA A 438 -4.21 -23.07 -27.28
N ARG A 439 -5.00 -23.80 -26.50
CA ARG A 439 -5.61 -25.09 -26.94
C ARG A 439 -7.07 -24.94 -27.32
N GLY A 440 -7.66 -23.75 -27.21
CA GLY A 440 -9.08 -23.50 -27.54
C GLY A 440 -10.05 -24.27 -26.65
N GLN A 441 -9.71 -24.38 -25.35
CA GLN A 441 -10.56 -25.03 -24.36
C GLN A 441 -11.62 -24.09 -23.81
N ASP A 442 -11.16 -22.93 -23.28
CA ASP A 442 -12.03 -21.92 -22.64
C ASP A 442 -12.35 -20.76 -23.60
N TYR A 443 -11.42 -20.43 -24.50
CA TYR A 443 -11.50 -19.29 -25.42
C TYR A 443 -11.25 -19.70 -26.88
N PRO A 444 -12.07 -20.59 -27.48
CA PRO A 444 -11.83 -21.12 -28.84
C PRO A 444 -11.83 -20.05 -29.93
N LYS A 445 -12.72 -19.04 -29.85
CA LYS A 445 -12.80 -17.98 -30.87
C LYS A 445 -11.69 -16.96 -30.74
N HIS A 446 -11.31 -16.59 -29.51
CA HIS A 446 -10.14 -15.78 -29.26
C HIS A 446 -8.87 -16.48 -29.74
N GLY A 447 -8.74 -17.79 -29.48
CA GLY A 447 -7.62 -18.60 -29.98
C GLY A 447 -7.56 -18.66 -31.50
N GLU A 448 -8.69 -18.81 -32.18
CA GLU A 448 -8.78 -18.71 -33.64
C GLU A 448 -8.31 -17.34 -34.15
N ARG A 449 -8.73 -16.24 -33.49
CA ARG A 449 -8.35 -14.88 -33.85
C ARG A 449 -6.83 -14.68 -33.72
N LEU A 450 -6.25 -15.11 -32.63
CA LEU A 450 -4.82 -15.02 -32.38
C LEU A 450 -4.01 -15.87 -33.40
N LYS A 451 -4.49 -17.07 -33.76
CA LYS A 451 -3.87 -17.91 -34.79
C LYS A 451 -3.86 -17.26 -36.17
N LEU A 452 -4.94 -16.57 -36.52
CA LEU A 452 -5.02 -15.82 -37.79
C LEU A 452 -4.06 -14.64 -37.81
N MET A 453 -3.91 -13.92 -36.70
CA MET A 453 -2.96 -12.83 -36.58
C MET A 453 -1.52 -13.36 -36.67
N TRP A 454 -1.22 -14.45 -35.96
CA TRP A 454 0.07 -15.13 -36.02
C TRP A 454 0.40 -15.59 -37.43
N GLN A 455 -0.52 -16.24 -38.12
CA GLN A 455 -0.35 -16.66 -39.51
C GLN A 455 -0.06 -15.51 -40.45
N ARG A 456 -0.77 -14.40 -40.32
CA ARG A 456 -0.54 -13.16 -41.12
C ARG A 456 0.87 -12.60 -40.88
N TRP A 457 1.29 -12.55 -39.62
CA TRP A 457 2.62 -12.10 -39.28
C TRP A 457 3.69 -12.99 -39.89
N VAL A 458 3.58 -14.31 -39.75
CA VAL A 458 4.50 -15.28 -40.35
C VAL A 458 4.48 -15.24 -41.91
N LYS A 459 3.31 -15.03 -42.51
CA LYS A 459 3.21 -14.87 -43.95
C LYS A 459 3.89 -13.59 -44.46
N ASN A 460 3.79 -12.52 -43.73
CA ASN A 460 4.50 -11.28 -44.06
C ASN A 460 6.02 -11.45 -43.94
N GLU A 461 6.51 -12.21 -42.98
CA GLU A 461 7.93 -12.45 -42.75
C GLU A 461 8.54 -13.42 -43.78
N TYR A 462 7.84 -14.53 -44.09
CA TYR A 462 8.41 -15.64 -44.86
C TYR A 462 7.76 -15.80 -46.24
N GLY A 463 6.59 -15.28 -46.44
CA GLY A 463 5.90 -15.29 -47.72
C GLY A 463 5.14 -16.58 -48.05
N ASN A 464 5.73 -17.79 -47.93
CA ASN A 464 5.14 -19.06 -48.24
C ASN A 464 5.69 -20.23 -47.39
N ASP A 465 5.04 -21.40 -47.49
CA ASP A 465 5.41 -22.59 -46.72
C ASP A 465 6.82 -23.11 -46.99
N THR A 466 7.36 -22.91 -48.20
CA THR A 466 8.71 -23.34 -48.54
C THR A 466 9.76 -22.52 -47.76
N ALA A 467 9.65 -21.20 -47.81
CA ALA A 467 10.54 -20.32 -47.06
C ALA A 467 10.39 -20.53 -45.54
N LEU A 468 9.18 -20.77 -45.07
CA LEU A 468 8.91 -21.11 -43.68
C LEU A 468 9.62 -22.41 -43.26
N ALA A 469 9.53 -23.46 -44.09
CA ALA A 469 10.21 -24.73 -43.84
C ALA A 469 11.74 -24.57 -43.84
N ASP A 470 12.28 -23.73 -44.74
CA ASP A 470 13.72 -23.43 -44.79
C ASP A 470 14.16 -22.72 -43.50
N ALA A 471 13.34 -21.80 -42.98
CA ALA A 471 13.66 -21.02 -41.77
C ALA A 471 13.53 -21.83 -40.46
N TRP A 472 12.47 -22.59 -40.31
CA TRP A 472 12.16 -23.29 -39.05
C TRP A 472 12.60 -24.76 -39.05
N GLY A 473 12.74 -25.40 -40.23
CA GLY A 473 13.19 -26.77 -40.38
C GLY A 473 12.45 -27.74 -39.46
N ALA A 474 13.19 -28.43 -38.61
CA ALA A 474 12.63 -29.35 -37.62
C ALA A 474 11.81 -28.67 -36.51
N GLY A 475 11.77 -27.33 -36.46
CA GLY A 475 10.95 -26.55 -35.50
C GLY A 475 9.48 -26.42 -35.90
N LEU A 476 9.13 -26.80 -37.17
CA LEU A 476 7.72 -26.83 -37.58
C LEU A 476 6.88 -27.72 -36.68
N LYS A 477 5.75 -27.20 -36.24
CA LYS A 477 4.80 -27.90 -35.37
C LYS A 477 3.73 -28.59 -36.18
N THR A 478 3.15 -29.61 -35.62
CA THR A 478 2.02 -30.31 -36.18
C THR A 478 0.84 -30.20 -35.23
N THR A 479 -0.26 -29.62 -35.71
CA THR A 479 -1.49 -29.50 -34.92
C THR A 479 -2.37 -30.73 -35.20
N THR A 480 -2.85 -31.36 -34.13
CA THR A 480 -3.80 -32.46 -34.21
C THR A 480 -5.22 -31.89 -34.14
N ILE A 481 -5.98 -32.08 -35.22
CA ILE A 481 -7.36 -31.61 -35.31
C ILE A 481 -8.27 -32.83 -35.21
N ARG A 482 -9.23 -32.80 -34.28
CA ARG A 482 -10.34 -33.74 -34.20
C ARG A 482 -11.53 -33.18 -34.97
N ASN A 483 -11.98 -33.89 -35.99
CA ASN A 483 -13.18 -33.54 -36.71
C ASN A 483 -14.45 -33.94 -35.92
N SER A 484 -15.59 -33.36 -36.27
CA SER A 484 -16.88 -33.65 -35.65
C SER A 484 -17.31 -35.12 -35.76
N ASP A 485 -16.78 -35.87 -36.75
CA ASP A 485 -17.01 -37.31 -36.95
C ASP A 485 -16.08 -38.21 -36.10
N GLY A 486 -15.25 -37.59 -35.21
CA GLY A 486 -14.28 -38.32 -34.39
C GLY A 486 -12.96 -38.67 -35.09
N SER A 487 -12.82 -38.40 -36.36
CA SER A 487 -11.55 -38.62 -37.09
C SER A 487 -10.50 -37.61 -36.64
N VAL A 488 -9.23 -38.06 -36.67
CA VAL A 488 -8.09 -37.24 -36.25
C VAL A 488 -7.18 -37.02 -37.46
N ARG A 489 -6.88 -35.79 -37.76
CA ARG A 489 -5.88 -35.45 -38.77
C ARG A 489 -4.81 -34.54 -38.15
N SER A 490 -3.59 -34.74 -38.56
CA SER A 490 -2.46 -33.91 -38.20
C SER A 490 -2.09 -32.99 -39.36
N ARG A 491 -1.90 -31.70 -39.09
CA ARG A 491 -1.46 -30.70 -40.07
C ARG A 491 -0.20 -30.00 -39.57
N PRO A 492 0.82 -29.86 -40.38
CA PRO A 492 1.97 -29.04 -40.08
C PRO A 492 1.58 -27.56 -40.05
N ASP A 493 2.41 -26.71 -39.41
CA ASP A 493 2.32 -25.25 -39.56
C ASP A 493 2.31 -24.89 -41.05
N SER A 494 1.43 -23.98 -41.45
CA SER A 494 1.30 -23.54 -42.85
C SER A 494 0.77 -22.12 -42.89
N VAL A 495 1.44 -21.26 -43.65
CA VAL A 495 1.00 -19.90 -43.95
C VAL A 495 0.02 -19.88 -45.15
N ASP A 496 0.04 -20.88 -45.97
CA ASP A 496 -0.85 -21.02 -47.14
C ASP A 496 -2.19 -21.70 -46.74
N GLU A 497 -2.14 -22.65 -45.82
CA GLU A 497 -3.34 -23.20 -45.14
C GLU A 497 -3.44 -22.60 -43.74
N THR A 498 -4.61 -22.15 -43.31
CA THR A 498 -4.81 -21.53 -41.98
C THR A 498 -4.57 -22.53 -40.84
N ASN A 499 -3.31 -22.85 -40.57
CA ASN A 499 -2.93 -23.81 -39.55
C ASN A 499 -1.61 -23.43 -38.89
N MET A 500 -1.68 -22.78 -37.73
CA MET A 500 -0.52 -22.39 -36.96
C MET A 500 -0.65 -22.84 -35.51
N TYR A 501 0.38 -23.42 -34.95
CA TYR A 501 0.44 -23.79 -33.55
C TYR A 501 0.75 -22.53 -32.71
N ILE A 502 0.02 -22.34 -31.60
CA ILE A 502 0.28 -21.29 -30.56
C ILE A 502 0.93 -21.95 -29.36
N TYR A 503 1.98 -21.35 -28.86
CA TYR A 503 2.57 -21.76 -27.58
C TYR A 503 1.74 -21.24 -26.42
N ALA A 504 1.55 -22.08 -25.39
CA ALA A 504 1.12 -21.62 -24.07
C ALA A 504 2.31 -20.98 -23.31
N ALA A 505 2.03 -20.13 -22.32
CA ALA A 505 3.06 -19.41 -21.57
C ALA A 505 4.13 -20.33 -20.96
N TRP A 506 3.72 -21.43 -20.34
CA TRP A 506 4.61 -22.39 -19.71
C TRP A 506 5.56 -23.12 -20.70
N GLU A 507 5.22 -23.14 -21.98
CA GLU A 507 6.10 -23.73 -23.01
C GLU A 507 7.27 -22.81 -23.37
N MET A 508 7.14 -21.51 -23.09
CA MET A 508 8.14 -20.47 -23.35
C MET A 508 9.03 -20.18 -22.15
N GLU A 509 8.75 -20.79 -20.99
CA GLU A 509 9.58 -20.64 -19.81
C GLU A 509 10.96 -21.31 -19.98
N LYS A 510 11.95 -20.86 -19.20
CA LYS A 510 13.35 -21.33 -19.26
C LYS A 510 13.45 -22.87 -19.22
N ASP A 511 12.70 -23.48 -18.28
CA ASP A 511 12.68 -24.93 -18.08
C ASP A 511 11.53 -25.61 -18.85
N GLY A 512 10.84 -24.84 -19.69
CA GLY A 512 9.75 -25.35 -20.52
C GLY A 512 10.23 -26.39 -21.53
N PRO A 513 9.40 -27.40 -21.84
CA PRO A 513 9.82 -28.53 -22.69
C PRO A 513 10.16 -28.11 -24.12
N ARG A 514 9.78 -26.90 -24.54
CA ARG A 514 10.03 -26.38 -25.90
C ARG A 514 11.26 -25.49 -25.97
N TRP A 515 11.51 -24.66 -24.96
CA TRP A 515 12.64 -23.74 -24.93
C TRP A 515 13.98 -24.46 -24.96
N ASN A 516 14.11 -25.56 -24.29
CA ASN A 516 15.33 -26.36 -24.23
C ASN A 516 15.58 -27.18 -25.50
N LYS A 517 14.66 -27.16 -26.47
CA LYS A 517 14.84 -27.81 -27.76
C LYS A 517 15.46 -26.86 -28.77
N ASN A 518 16.74 -27.02 -29.08
CA ASN A 518 17.44 -26.18 -30.05
C ASN A 518 16.71 -26.07 -31.41
N THR A 519 16.00 -27.10 -31.82
CA THR A 519 15.23 -27.13 -33.08
C THR A 519 14.03 -26.20 -33.10
N GLU A 520 13.47 -25.83 -31.96
CA GLU A 520 12.28 -24.98 -31.84
C GLU A 520 12.58 -23.51 -31.49
N LYS A 521 13.83 -23.17 -31.14
CA LYS A 521 14.18 -21.83 -30.69
C LYS A 521 13.81 -20.73 -31.68
N LYS A 522 14.10 -20.93 -32.97
CA LYS A 522 13.78 -19.91 -34.00
C LYS A 522 12.27 -19.66 -34.09
N ARG A 523 11.47 -20.73 -34.14
CA ARG A 523 10.01 -20.62 -34.20
C ARG A 523 9.42 -19.95 -32.92
N MET A 524 9.96 -20.31 -31.75
CA MET A 524 9.53 -19.72 -30.49
C MET A 524 9.93 -18.24 -30.42
N GLY A 525 11.16 -17.90 -30.83
CA GLY A 525 11.61 -16.52 -30.90
C GLY A 525 10.74 -15.66 -31.80
N ASP A 526 10.35 -16.19 -32.97
CA ASP A 526 9.42 -15.52 -33.89
C ASP A 526 8.03 -15.33 -33.27
N PHE A 527 7.56 -16.31 -32.50
CA PHE A 527 6.28 -16.18 -31.80
C PHE A 527 6.33 -15.13 -30.69
N ILE A 528 7.40 -15.10 -29.91
CA ILE A 528 7.62 -14.06 -28.89
C ILE A 528 7.73 -12.68 -29.56
N ARG A 529 8.44 -12.57 -30.71
CA ARG A 529 8.52 -11.32 -31.46
C ARG A 529 7.16 -10.87 -31.99
N PHE A 530 6.34 -11.77 -32.51
CA PHE A 530 4.97 -11.48 -32.91
C PHE A 530 4.14 -10.90 -31.74
N LEU A 531 4.21 -11.52 -30.57
CA LEU A 531 3.52 -11.04 -29.38
C LEU A 531 4.01 -9.65 -28.96
N ALA A 532 5.33 -9.45 -29.01
CA ALA A 532 5.92 -8.16 -28.68
C ALA A 532 5.52 -7.06 -29.66
N ASP A 533 5.53 -7.32 -30.96
CA ASP A 533 5.10 -6.39 -31.99
C ASP A 533 3.63 -5.98 -31.79
N MET A 534 2.79 -6.93 -31.44
CA MET A 534 1.37 -6.72 -31.15
C MET A 534 1.17 -5.84 -29.91
N GLN A 535 1.89 -6.12 -28.82
CA GLN A 535 1.81 -5.31 -27.58
C GLN A 535 2.36 -3.90 -27.79
N ARG A 536 3.48 -3.75 -28.54
CA ARG A 536 4.03 -2.44 -28.89
C ARG A 536 3.04 -1.61 -29.70
N ASN A 537 2.36 -2.23 -30.66
CA ASN A 537 1.31 -1.56 -31.44
C ASN A 537 0.18 -1.06 -30.53
N THR A 538 -0.27 -1.89 -29.60
CA THR A 538 -1.32 -1.51 -28.64
C THR A 538 -0.89 -0.33 -27.75
N TYR A 539 0.33 -0.36 -27.23
CA TYR A 539 0.85 0.75 -26.41
C TYR A 539 0.99 2.03 -27.23
N GLN A 540 1.48 1.92 -28.46
CA GLN A 540 1.59 3.06 -29.37
C GLN A 540 0.22 3.70 -29.64
N LEU A 541 -0.80 2.90 -29.94
CA LEU A 541 -2.16 3.40 -30.20
C LEU A 541 -2.76 4.08 -28.96
N TYR A 542 -2.57 3.49 -27.79
CA TYR A 542 -3.06 4.06 -26.53
C TYR A 542 -2.37 5.40 -26.23
N GLN A 543 -1.05 5.46 -26.30
CA GLN A 543 -0.27 6.69 -26.07
C GLN A 543 -0.64 7.77 -27.09
N GLN A 544 -0.76 7.45 -28.40
CA GLN A 544 -1.20 8.38 -29.43
C GLN A 544 -2.62 8.89 -29.14
N GLY A 545 -3.51 8.02 -28.69
CA GLY A 545 -4.86 8.37 -28.26
C GLY A 545 -4.83 9.42 -27.15
N LEU A 546 -4.05 9.19 -26.08
CA LEU A 546 -3.88 10.15 -24.98
C LEU A 546 -3.31 11.49 -25.45
N ARG A 547 -2.30 11.49 -26.32
CA ARG A 547 -1.72 12.72 -26.88
C ARG A 547 -2.70 13.48 -27.78
N ASN A 548 -3.46 12.77 -28.63
CA ASN A 548 -4.51 13.36 -29.47
C ASN A 548 -5.66 13.95 -28.62
N LEU A 549 -5.95 13.35 -27.49
CA LEU A 549 -6.93 13.85 -26.51
C LEU A 549 -6.45 15.15 -25.83
N GLY A 550 -5.13 15.36 -25.77
CA GLY A 550 -4.49 16.52 -25.14
C GLY A 550 -3.79 16.23 -23.81
N TYR A 551 -3.84 14.98 -23.31
CA TYR A 551 -3.08 14.60 -22.09
C TYR A 551 -1.56 14.69 -22.36
N LYS A 552 -0.85 15.40 -21.50
CA LYS A 552 0.58 15.69 -21.65
C LYS A 552 1.46 15.06 -20.56
N GLY A 553 0.85 14.54 -19.50
CA GLY A 553 1.57 13.87 -18.40
C GLY A 553 2.24 12.57 -18.85
N VAL A 554 2.96 11.94 -17.95
CA VAL A 554 3.72 10.72 -18.19
C VAL A 554 2.81 9.52 -18.43
N THR A 555 3.25 8.61 -19.31
CA THR A 555 2.57 7.34 -19.57
C THR A 555 3.46 6.16 -19.20
N VAL A 556 2.87 5.12 -18.60
CA VAL A 556 3.54 3.86 -18.28
C VAL A 556 2.76 2.68 -18.85
N SER A 557 3.40 1.50 -18.91
CA SER A 557 2.87 0.29 -19.53
C SER A 557 1.90 -0.48 -18.61
N THR A 558 2.17 -1.76 -18.38
CA THR A 558 1.33 -2.66 -17.57
C THR A 558 1.96 -3.01 -16.23
N ALA A 559 3.04 -2.35 -15.85
CA ALA A 559 3.71 -2.42 -14.55
C ALA A 559 4.28 -3.79 -14.15
N TRP A 560 3.82 -4.90 -14.73
CA TRP A 560 4.26 -6.22 -14.32
C TRP A 560 5.43 -6.74 -15.16
N ARG A 561 6.34 -7.41 -14.47
CA ARG A 561 7.36 -8.25 -15.09
C ARG A 561 6.71 -9.55 -15.57
N ALA A 562 6.78 -9.85 -16.84
CA ALA A 562 6.10 -10.99 -17.42
C ALA A 562 7.00 -11.87 -18.28
N GLY A 563 6.70 -13.15 -18.33
CA GLY A 563 7.31 -14.14 -19.20
C GLY A 563 8.55 -14.82 -18.63
N GLY A 564 8.94 -15.93 -19.28
CA GLY A 564 10.23 -16.59 -19.09
C GLY A 564 11.37 -15.80 -19.75
N PRO A 565 12.59 -16.34 -19.84
CA PRO A 565 13.81 -15.58 -20.19
C PRO A 565 13.71 -14.69 -21.43
N ALA A 566 13.36 -15.25 -22.60
CA ALA A 566 13.26 -14.46 -23.82
C ALA A 566 12.01 -13.56 -23.82
N ALA A 567 10.91 -14.01 -23.26
CA ALA A 567 9.69 -13.22 -23.14
C ALA A 567 9.87 -12.06 -22.15
N SER A 568 10.67 -12.22 -21.11
CA SER A 568 11.07 -11.14 -20.19
C SER A 568 11.81 -10.02 -20.91
N ALA A 569 12.77 -10.37 -21.78
CA ALA A 569 13.48 -9.41 -22.63
C ALA A 569 12.51 -8.68 -23.59
N ALA A 570 11.58 -9.41 -24.17
CA ALA A 570 10.56 -8.84 -25.04
C ALA A 570 9.59 -7.94 -24.24
N ASN A 571 9.22 -8.32 -23.01
CA ASN A 571 8.36 -7.49 -22.17
C ASN A 571 8.98 -6.13 -21.86
N ILE A 572 10.24 -6.09 -21.41
CA ILE A 572 10.91 -4.80 -21.15
C ILE A 572 11.11 -3.98 -22.43
N TRP A 573 11.35 -4.63 -23.56
CA TRP A 573 11.42 -3.96 -24.86
C TRP A 573 10.08 -3.32 -25.28
N THR A 574 8.95 -3.95 -24.94
CA THR A 574 7.65 -3.32 -25.18
C THR A 574 7.43 -2.13 -24.26
N ASP A 575 7.80 -2.25 -22.99
CA ASP A 575 7.63 -1.20 -21.98
C ASP A 575 8.53 0.02 -22.24
N ASP A 576 9.69 -0.19 -22.88
CA ASP A 576 10.60 0.88 -23.30
C ASP A 576 10.00 1.85 -24.33
N MET A 577 8.83 1.55 -24.88
CA MET A 577 8.07 2.52 -25.68
C MET A 577 7.45 3.63 -24.84
N MET A 578 7.17 3.38 -23.57
CA MET A 578 6.56 4.34 -22.67
C MET A 578 7.59 5.33 -22.13
N GLU A 579 7.12 6.37 -21.47
CA GLU A 579 7.98 7.47 -21.02
C GLU A 579 8.75 7.12 -19.75
N ALA A 580 8.17 6.27 -18.89
CA ALA A 580 8.83 5.72 -17.71
C ALA A 580 8.66 4.19 -17.66
N ILE A 581 9.55 3.52 -16.95
CA ILE A 581 9.49 2.09 -16.69
C ILE A 581 8.87 1.87 -15.33
N ASP A 582 7.76 1.16 -15.31
CA ASP A 582 7.04 0.80 -14.09
C ASP A 582 7.16 -0.69 -13.79
N ARG A 583 7.23 -1.04 -12.50
CA ARG A 583 7.30 -2.43 -12.04
C ARG A 583 6.54 -2.62 -10.75
N HIS A 584 6.02 -3.83 -10.57
CA HIS A 584 5.47 -4.34 -9.32
C HIS A 584 6.36 -5.46 -8.78
N ASN A 585 6.48 -5.55 -7.46
CA ASN A 585 7.17 -6.67 -6.83
C ASN A 585 6.74 -6.85 -5.38
N TYR A 586 6.59 -8.10 -4.97
CA TYR A 586 6.18 -8.48 -3.63
C TYR A 586 7.15 -9.49 -3.04
N PHE A 587 7.25 -9.50 -1.70
CA PHE A 587 8.13 -10.38 -0.97
C PHE A 587 7.45 -10.90 0.30
N GLY A 588 7.79 -12.11 0.75
CA GLY A 588 7.15 -12.70 1.92
C GLY A 588 5.69 -13.09 1.70
N GLY A 589 4.92 -13.14 2.79
CA GLY A 589 3.51 -13.54 2.78
C GLY A 589 3.28 -14.91 3.39
N GLY A 590 2.06 -15.42 3.29
CA GLY A 590 1.65 -16.70 3.82
C GLY A 590 0.72 -17.48 2.90
N GLU A 591 0.26 -18.64 3.36
CA GLU A 591 -0.57 -19.57 2.60
C GLU A 591 -1.88 -18.97 2.10
N GLY A 592 -2.47 -18.04 2.84
CA GLY A 592 -3.73 -17.38 2.49
C GLY A 592 -3.65 -16.37 1.32
N GLY A 593 -2.46 -16.14 0.75
CA GLY A 593 -2.28 -15.23 -0.39
C GLY A 593 -2.57 -13.76 -0.04
N HIS A 594 -3.76 -13.28 -0.37
CA HIS A 594 -4.21 -11.92 -0.03
C HIS A 594 -4.67 -11.77 1.43
N ASN A 595 -4.99 -12.86 2.09
CA ASN A 595 -5.39 -12.89 3.48
C ASN A 595 -4.30 -13.53 4.35
N ILE A 596 -4.26 -13.17 5.63
CA ILE A 596 -3.40 -13.80 6.61
C ILE A 596 -4.20 -14.92 7.26
N THR A 597 -3.75 -16.16 7.06
CA THR A 597 -4.34 -17.36 7.64
C THR A 597 -3.27 -18.20 8.31
N ALA A 598 -3.66 -19.08 9.23
CA ALA A 598 -2.77 -20.10 9.75
C ALA A 598 -2.25 -20.98 8.59
N GLY A 599 -0.99 -21.41 8.68
CA GLY A 599 -0.32 -22.19 7.65
C GLY A 599 1.10 -21.71 7.36
N SER A 600 1.63 -22.07 6.19
CA SER A 600 3.01 -21.79 5.80
C SER A 600 3.27 -20.26 5.66
N VAL A 601 4.46 -19.83 6.06
CA VAL A 601 4.92 -18.44 5.99
C VAL A 601 6.23 -18.38 5.22
N SER A 602 6.27 -17.53 4.19
CA SER A 602 7.52 -17.11 3.55
C SER A 602 8.19 -16.04 4.43
N ASN A 603 9.00 -16.48 5.38
CA ASN A 603 9.63 -15.63 6.39
C ASN A 603 11.09 -15.28 6.05
N ASP A 604 11.41 -15.22 4.78
CA ASP A 604 12.72 -14.77 4.29
C ASP A 604 12.95 -13.28 4.59
N THR A 605 14.23 -12.89 4.69
CA THR A 605 14.66 -11.50 4.79
C THR A 605 15.34 -11.05 3.50
N HIS A 606 15.25 -9.79 3.15
CA HIS A 606 16.04 -9.21 2.07
C HIS A 606 17.54 -9.18 2.41
N LEU A 607 17.87 -9.22 3.69
CA LEU A 607 19.21 -8.89 4.19
C LEU A 607 20.21 -10.02 4.07
N ASP A 608 19.78 -11.27 3.83
CA ASP A 608 20.66 -12.42 3.70
C ASP A 608 21.39 -12.50 2.35
N LYS A 609 20.98 -11.66 1.38
CA LYS A 609 21.62 -11.49 0.07
C LYS A 609 21.43 -10.06 -0.43
N ALA A 610 22.51 -9.35 -0.63
CA ALA A 610 22.45 -7.97 -1.04
C ALA A 610 21.75 -7.81 -2.40
N GLY A 611 20.81 -6.85 -2.48
CA GLY A 611 20.07 -6.55 -3.71
C GLY A 611 18.91 -7.48 -4.03
N ARG A 612 18.65 -8.55 -3.23
CA ARG A 612 17.57 -9.51 -3.50
C ARG A 612 16.16 -8.92 -3.23
N GLY A 613 15.15 -9.72 -3.56
CA GLY A 613 13.74 -9.44 -3.30
C GLY A 613 13.27 -8.23 -4.10
N ILE A 614 12.58 -7.30 -3.45
CA ILE A 614 11.99 -6.12 -4.14
C ILE A 614 13.08 -5.27 -4.83
N LEU A 615 14.26 -5.13 -4.22
CA LEU A 615 15.36 -4.36 -4.82
C LEU A 615 15.87 -4.96 -6.13
N SER A 616 15.78 -6.28 -6.32
CA SER A 616 16.23 -6.94 -7.55
C SER A 616 15.51 -6.44 -8.80
N THR A 617 14.35 -5.82 -8.64
CA THR A 617 13.61 -5.15 -9.71
C THR A 617 14.45 -4.07 -10.41
N GLY A 618 15.45 -3.52 -9.71
CA GLY A 618 16.42 -2.57 -10.30
C GLY A 618 17.26 -3.11 -11.45
N LEU A 619 17.34 -4.45 -11.63
CA LEU A 619 17.98 -5.06 -12.82
C LEU A 619 17.25 -4.73 -14.13
N TRP A 620 16.01 -4.22 -14.03
CA TRP A 620 15.15 -3.82 -15.15
C TRP A 620 15.13 -2.31 -15.40
N GLN A 621 15.96 -1.55 -14.69
CA GLN A 621 16.07 -0.10 -14.83
C GLN A 621 16.68 0.28 -16.19
N VAL A 622 15.85 0.84 -17.09
CA VAL A 622 16.33 1.35 -18.38
C VAL A 622 17.10 2.65 -18.16
N GLU A 623 18.31 2.75 -18.73
CA GLU A 623 19.32 3.76 -18.38
C GLU A 623 18.86 5.21 -18.53
N ASP A 624 18.06 5.50 -19.54
CA ASP A 624 17.66 6.86 -19.93
C ASP A 624 16.15 7.11 -19.76
N LYS A 625 15.53 6.37 -18.84
CA LYS A 625 14.12 6.55 -18.47
C LYS A 625 13.97 6.60 -16.95
N PRO A 626 12.99 7.38 -16.43
CA PRO A 626 12.59 7.26 -15.05
C PRO A 626 12.17 5.83 -14.72
N PHE A 627 12.57 5.35 -13.55
CA PHE A 627 12.23 4.03 -13.07
C PHE A 627 11.37 4.15 -11.81
N ILE A 628 10.22 3.52 -11.83
CA ILE A 628 9.25 3.58 -10.74
C ILE A 628 8.80 2.19 -10.32
N ILE A 629 8.45 2.04 -9.06
CA ILE A 629 7.80 0.84 -8.53
C ILE A 629 6.47 1.28 -7.94
N THR A 630 5.38 0.98 -8.63
CA THR A 630 4.05 1.48 -8.28
C THR A 630 3.25 0.52 -7.41
N GLU A 631 3.74 -0.70 -7.19
CA GLU A 631 3.25 -1.61 -6.16
C GLU A 631 4.39 -2.43 -5.56
N TRP A 632 4.53 -2.33 -4.25
CA TRP A 632 5.43 -3.20 -3.50
C TRP A 632 4.97 -3.38 -2.06
N THR A 633 5.20 -4.58 -1.53
CA THR A 633 4.97 -4.89 -0.10
C THR A 633 5.83 -6.09 0.29
N GLN A 634 6.50 -6.02 1.44
CA GLN A 634 6.97 -7.21 2.15
C GLN A 634 5.81 -7.69 3.01
N LYS A 635 5.07 -8.67 2.48
CA LYS A 635 3.73 -9.02 2.97
C LYS A 635 3.75 -9.66 4.35
N PRO A 636 2.92 -9.20 5.32
CA PRO A 636 2.61 -9.99 6.50
C PRO A 636 2.06 -11.39 6.08
N PRO A 637 2.26 -12.43 6.88
CA PRO A 637 2.81 -12.42 8.24
C PRO A 637 4.34 -12.51 8.33
N ASN A 638 5.09 -12.15 7.29
CA ASN A 638 6.54 -12.03 7.36
C ASN A 638 6.95 -11.12 8.54
N GLN A 639 7.85 -11.59 9.39
CA GLN A 639 8.23 -10.91 10.64
C GLN A 639 9.24 -9.78 10.43
N TRP A 640 9.94 -9.73 9.29
CA TRP A 640 11.06 -8.81 9.03
C TRP A 640 10.67 -7.57 8.23
N LYS A 641 9.39 -7.31 8.05
CA LYS A 641 8.86 -6.26 7.16
C LYS A 641 9.29 -4.83 7.48
N ALA A 642 9.83 -4.56 8.67
CA ALA A 642 10.38 -3.25 8.99
C ALA A 642 11.68 -2.91 8.22
N GLU A 643 12.31 -3.89 7.54
CA GLU A 643 13.53 -3.67 6.75
C GLU A 643 13.26 -2.98 5.40
N ILE A 644 12.08 -3.20 4.81
CA ILE A 644 11.89 -2.89 3.38
C ILE A 644 11.75 -1.39 3.10
N SER A 645 11.01 -0.63 3.92
CA SER A 645 10.84 0.82 3.67
C SER A 645 12.17 1.58 3.67
N PRO A 646 13.10 1.35 4.64
CA PRO A 646 14.46 1.88 4.57
C PRO A 646 15.26 1.42 3.34
N LEU A 647 15.15 0.15 2.96
CA LEU A 647 15.85 -0.37 1.78
C LEU A 647 15.37 0.31 0.49
N MET A 648 14.05 0.50 0.34
CA MET A 648 13.46 1.21 -0.80
C MET A 648 13.89 2.68 -0.85
N ALA A 649 13.95 3.35 0.29
CA ALA A 649 14.37 4.74 0.36
C ALA A 649 15.87 4.91 0.05
N PHE A 650 16.74 4.14 0.69
CA PHE A 650 18.18 4.37 0.64
C PHE A 650 18.86 3.70 -0.56
N TYR A 651 18.48 2.45 -0.87
CA TYR A 651 19.01 1.77 -2.05
C TYR A 651 18.19 2.10 -3.30
N GLY A 652 16.87 2.09 -3.27
CA GLY A 652 16.03 2.36 -4.42
C GLY A 652 16.09 3.83 -4.86
N LEU A 653 15.48 4.74 -4.10
CA LEU A 653 15.42 6.16 -4.45
C LEU A 653 16.76 6.88 -4.26
N GLY A 654 17.57 6.45 -3.28
CA GLY A 654 18.92 6.96 -3.05
C GLY A 654 19.89 6.40 -4.09
N LEU A 655 20.56 5.30 -3.78
CA LEU A 655 21.70 4.74 -4.54
C LEU A 655 21.38 4.44 -6.03
N GLN A 656 20.25 3.77 -6.31
CA GLN A 656 19.84 3.42 -7.67
C GLN A 656 19.24 4.60 -8.43
N GLY A 657 18.82 5.66 -7.73
CA GLY A 657 18.25 6.85 -8.34
C GLY A 657 16.86 6.65 -8.92
N TRP A 658 16.05 5.73 -8.37
CA TRP A 658 14.66 5.57 -8.79
C TRP A 658 13.86 6.85 -8.52
N ASP A 659 12.84 7.10 -9.32
CA ASP A 659 12.09 8.37 -9.28
C ASP A 659 10.78 8.26 -8.50
N ALA A 660 10.22 7.05 -8.33
CA ALA A 660 9.01 6.85 -7.56
C ALA A 660 8.96 5.46 -6.91
N SER A 661 8.29 5.41 -5.76
CA SER A 661 8.08 4.19 -4.97
C SER A 661 6.74 4.29 -4.24
N TYR A 662 5.78 3.37 -4.56
CA TYR A 662 4.45 3.38 -3.94
C TYR A 662 4.20 2.07 -3.20
N HIS A 663 4.02 2.15 -1.89
CA HIS A 663 3.65 1.00 -1.07
C HIS A 663 2.20 0.58 -1.34
N PHE A 664 1.94 -0.71 -1.43
CA PHE A 664 0.61 -1.28 -1.67
C PHE A 664 0.07 -1.93 -0.39
N THR A 665 -1.07 -1.53 0.22
CA THR A 665 -1.98 -0.47 -0.16
C THR A 665 -2.56 0.21 1.08
N GLY A 666 -2.99 1.46 0.97
CA GLY A 666 -3.63 2.24 2.02
C GLY A 666 -5.13 2.46 1.79
N SER A 667 -5.86 2.68 2.89
CA SER A 667 -7.31 2.99 2.84
C SER A 667 -7.80 3.85 4.00
N ARG A 668 -6.91 4.22 4.95
CA ARG A 668 -7.27 4.82 6.23
C ARG A 668 -6.73 6.23 6.41
N SER A 669 -7.31 6.95 7.36
CA SER A 669 -6.92 8.29 7.80
C SER A 669 -6.14 8.28 9.11
N TYR A 670 -5.73 7.12 9.60
CA TYR A 670 -5.02 6.96 10.87
C TYR A 670 -4.13 5.71 10.87
N MET A 671 -3.16 5.67 11.76
CA MET A 671 -2.35 4.48 12.00
C MET A 671 -3.25 3.38 12.56
N GLY A 672 -3.45 2.32 11.81
CA GLY A 672 -4.32 1.22 12.17
C GLY A 672 -3.62 0.17 13.04
N ASP A 673 -4.39 -0.83 13.45
CA ASP A 673 -3.89 -2.03 14.13
C ASP A 673 -3.15 -3.01 13.18
N GLY A 674 -2.95 -2.57 11.98
CA GLY A 674 -2.09 -3.18 10.99
C GLY A 674 -2.76 -4.18 10.09
N TRP A 675 -3.73 -4.94 10.58
CA TRP A 675 -4.27 -6.05 9.82
C TRP A 675 -5.79 -6.13 9.89
N PRO A 676 -6.49 -5.07 9.44
CA PRO A 676 -7.95 -5.17 9.39
C PRO A 676 -8.31 -6.31 8.45
N ARG A 677 -9.14 -7.20 8.90
CA ARG A 677 -9.55 -8.38 8.14
C ARG A 677 -8.40 -9.30 7.73
N MET A 678 -7.30 -9.27 8.46
CA MET A 678 -6.14 -10.12 8.18
C MET A 678 -5.62 -10.01 6.73
N SER A 679 -5.64 -8.80 6.16
CA SER A 679 -5.11 -8.54 4.81
C SER A 679 -3.59 -8.57 4.80
N SER A 680 -3.01 -9.14 3.74
CA SER A 680 -1.57 -9.10 3.47
C SER A 680 -1.08 -7.75 2.92
N TYR A 681 -1.98 -6.79 2.70
CA TYR A 681 -1.67 -5.49 2.11
C TYR A 681 -2.22 -4.36 2.97
N VAL A 682 -1.38 -3.79 3.83
CA VAL A 682 -1.75 -2.67 4.72
C VAL A 682 -0.58 -1.70 4.84
N THR A 683 -0.77 -0.45 4.43
CA THR A 683 0.24 0.61 4.55
C THR A 683 0.26 1.25 5.94
N GLU A 684 -0.92 1.48 6.51
CA GLU A 684 -1.11 2.27 7.74
C GLU A 684 -0.75 1.49 9.01
N THR A 685 0.48 0.94 9.04
CA THR A 685 1.06 0.31 10.22
C THR A 685 2.38 0.93 10.58
N PRO A 686 2.84 0.83 11.85
CA PRO A 686 4.12 1.38 12.26
C PRO A 686 5.30 0.93 11.38
N HIS A 687 5.31 -0.33 10.96
CA HIS A 687 6.40 -0.94 10.20
C HIS A 687 6.54 -0.40 8.78
N TYR A 688 5.48 0.18 8.20
CA TYR A 688 5.52 0.85 6.91
C TYR A 688 5.38 2.37 7.11
N ILE A 689 4.15 2.88 7.20
CA ILE A 689 3.90 4.32 7.21
C ILE A 689 4.52 5.02 8.43
N GLY A 690 4.72 4.31 9.56
CA GLY A 690 5.39 4.85 10.73
C GLY A 690 6.87 5.19 10.49
N GLN A 691 7.52 4.62 9.47
CA GLN A 691 8.87 4.98 9.07
C GLN A 691 8.91 6.10 8.01
N PHE A 692 7.79 6.33 7.32
CA PHE A 692 7.72 7.26 6.19
C PHE A 692 8.16 8.69 6.52
N PRO A 693 7.84 9.30 7.68
CA PRO A 693 8.30 10.66 7.97
C PRO A 693 9.82 10.81 7.90
N ALA A 694 10.56 9.91 8.55
CA ALA A 694 12.03 9.93 8.52
C ALA A 694 12.58 9.71 7.11
N LEU A 695 11.99 8.77 6.36
CA LEU A 695 12.40 8.41 5.01
C LEU A 695 12.05 9.50 3.98
N ALA A 696 10.85 10.06 4.04
CA ALA A 696 10.43 11.17 3.19
C ALA A 696 11.32 12.40 3.41
N PHE A 697 11.63 12.72 4.67
CA PHE A 697 12.56 13.81 4.98
C PHE A 697 13.92 13.57 4.33
N ALA A 698 14.48 12.38 4.47
CA ALA A 698 15.77 12.01 3.88
C ALA A 698 15.76 12.10 2.34
N ILE A 699 14.68 11.63 1.70
CA ILE A 699 14.52 11.67 0.23
C ILE A 699 14.41 13.13 -0.25
N TYR A 700 13.50 13.92 0.31
CA TYR A 700 13.23 15.29 -0.17
C TYR A 700 14.35 16.27 0.14
N LYS A 701 15.15 16.00 1.18
CA LYS A 701 16.32 16.81 1.54
C LYS A 701 17.64 16.28 0.97
N GLY A 702 17.60 15.20 0.16
CA GLY A 702 18.78 14.67 -0.52
C GLY A 702 19.86 14.20 0.46
N HIS A 703 19.49 13.32 1.42
CA HIS A 703 20.46 12.78 2.38
C HIS A 703 21.34 11.69 1.80
N PHE A 704 21.00 11.19 0.62
CA PHE A 704 21.71 10.12 -0.08
C PHE A 704 22.00 10.53 -1.51
N ASP A 705 23.23 10.24 -1.93
CA ASP A 705 23.68 10.47 -3.30
C ASP A 705 23.32 9.28 -4.19
N GLU A 706 23.03 9.55 -5.45
CA GLU A 706 22.88 8.53 -6.46
C GLU A 706 24.25 7.95 -6.79
N GLY A 707 24.34 6.63 -6.91
CA GLY A 707 25.58 5.94 -7.21
C GLY A 707 26.05 6.17 -8.65
N GLU A 708 27.34 6.05 -8.88
CA GLU A 708 27.89 5.90 -10.23
C GLU A 708 27.43 4.56 -10.82
N ILE A 709 27.34 4.49 -12.16
CA ILE A 709 26.96 3.25 -12.86
C ILE A 709 28.05 2.21 -12.65
N ILE A 710 27.72 1.11 -11.99
CA ILE A 710 28.62 -0.03 -11.78
C ILE A 710 28.40 -1.14 -12.79
N SER A 711 27.20 -1.23 -13.37
CA SER A 711 26.90 -2.14 -14.47
C SER A 711 25.89 -1.52 -15.43
N ALA A 712 26.18 -1.67 -16.73
CA ALA A 712 25.28 -1.25 -17.80
C ALA A 712 25.15 -2.38 -18.82
N ARG A 713 24.01 -3.07 -18.78
CA ARG A 713 23.70 -4.15 -19.70
C ARG A 713 23.21 -3.60 -21.04
N ARG A 714 23.58 -4.31 -22.13
CA ARG A 714 23.13 -4.03 -23.50
C ARG A 714 22.47 -5.28 -24.04
N LEU A 715 21.16 -5.26 -24.17
CA LEU A 715 20.37 -6.40 -24.60
C LEU A 715 19.98 -6.22 -26.07
N SER A 716 20.53 -7.07 -26.94
CA SER A 716 20.10 -7.18 -28.33
C SER A 716 18.81 -7.97 -28.42
N MET A 717 17.80 -7.40 -29.07
CA MET A 717 16.53 -8.13 -29.26
C MET A 717 16.68 -9.28 -30.25
N ASP A 718 17.57 -9.19 -31.22
CA ASP A 718 17.85 -10.33 -32.13
C ASP A 718 18.45 -11.50 -31.36
N ASP A 719 19.39 -11.25 -30.45
CA ASP A 719 19.97 -12.29 -29.58
C ASP A 719 18.93 -12.85 -28.61
N ALA A 720 18.09 -11.99 -28.04
CA ALA A 720 17.01 -12.42 -27.14
C ALA A 720 16.01 -13.33 -27.87
N PHE A 721 15.56 -12.96 -29.07
CA PHE A 721 14.66 -13.80 -29.88
C PHE A 721 15.32 -15.07 -30.40
N ALA A 722 16.65 -15.06 -30.57
CA ALA A 722 17.41 -16.25 -30.88
C ALA A 722 17.65 -17.17 -29.66
N GLY A 723 17.29 -16.74 -28.47
CA GLY A 723 17.54 -17.46 -27.22
C GLY A 723 19.00 -17.49 -26.80
N VAL A 724 19.76 -16.47 -27.21
CA VAL A 724 21.19 -16.30 -26.87
C VAL A 724 21.34 -15.44 -25.62
N ASP A 725 20.51 -14.41 -25.48
CA ASP A 725 20.52 -13.50 -24.34
C ASP A 725 19.17 -13.50 -23.61
N SER A 726 19.18 -13.23 -22.32
CA SER A 726 17.98 -13.28 -21.47
C SER A 726 18.11 -12.37 -20.25
N LEU A 727 16.98 -12.11 -19.58
CA LEU A 727 16.90 -11.39 -18.30
C LEU A 727 16.60 -12.35 -17.15
N GLU A 728 17.39 -13.42 -17.02
CA GLU A 728 17.15 -14.47 -16.02
C GLU A 728 17.62 -14.15 -14.61
N GLN A 729 18.39 -13.08 -14.43
CA GLN A 729 19.16 -12.83 -13.21
C GLN A 729 18.36 -12.22 -12.09
N GLU A 730 17.13 -12.57 -12.04
CA GLU A 730 16.24 -12.06 -11.04
C GLU A 730 16.23 -12.97 -9.83
N TYR A 731 16.50 -12.42 -8.67
CA TYR A 731 16.26 -13.07 -7.39
C TYR A 731 17.20 -14.22 -7.07
N GLY A 732 17.40 -14.50 -5.86
CA GLY A 732 18.06 -15.70 -5.36
C GLY A 732 17.32 -16.99 -5.73
N LEU A 733 17.21 -17.26 -7.00
CA LEU A 733 16.66 -18.52 -7.52
C LEU A 733 17.54 -19.69 -7.08
N ALA A 734 16.94 -20.85 -6.94
CA ALA A 734 17.68 -22.09 -6.74
C ALA A 734 18.68 -22.25 -7.90
N GLY A 735 19.99 -22.34 -7.56
CA GLY A 735 21.06 -22.42 -8.55
C GLY A 735 21.69 -21.09 -8.96
N TYR A 736 21.32 -19.97 -8.35
CA TYR A 736 22.01 -18.69 -8.55
C TYR A 736 23.46 -18.76 -8.02
N ASP A 737 24.43 -18.45 -8.89
CA ASP A 737 25.85 -18.36 -8.55
C ASP A 737 26.45 -17.08 -9.13
N GLU A 738 26.77 -16.13 -8.25
CA GLU A 738 27.33 -14.83 -8.62
C GLU A 738 28.71 -14.94 -9.28
N ASN A 739 29.46 -15.99 -9.01
CA ASN A 739 30.78 -16.21 -9.61
C ASN A 739 30.63 -16.66 -11.07
N GLU A 740 29.63 -17.51 -11.34
CA GLU A 740 29.31 -17.94 -12.70
C GLU A 740 28.85 -16.74 -13.54
N LEU A 741 27.95 -15.91 -13.01
CA LEU A 741 27.50 -14.71 -13.69
C LEU A 741 28.67 -13.76 -14.03
N LEU A 742 29.51 -13.46 -13.06
CA LEU A 742 30.67 -12.59 -13.26
C LEU A 742 31.69 -13.19 -14.24
N ALA A 743 31.87 -14.50 -14.24
CA ALA A 743 32.76 -15.19 -15.20
C ALA A 743 32.23 -15.08 -16.64
N HIS A 744 30.90 -14.99 -16.82
CA HIS A 744 30.26 -14.76 -18.11
C HIS A 744 30.08 -13.27 -18.46
N GLY A 745 30.46 -12.35 -17.56
CA GLY A 745 30.31 -10.90 -17.79
C GLY A 745 28.88 -10.40 -17.50
N ASP A 746 28.08 -11.18 -16.78
CA ASP A 746 26.72 -10.85 -16.38
C ASP A 746 26.65 -10.10 -15.06
N THR A 747 25.56 -9.38 -14.82
CA THR A 747 25.36 -8.54 -13.64
C THR A 747 24.75 -9.34 -12.50
N PRO A 748 25.45 -9.57 -11.39
CA PRO A 748 24.89 -10.18 -10.21
C PRO A 748 23.95 -9.18 -9.48
N VAL A 749 22.99 -9.71 -8.75
CA VAL A 749 22.00 -8.88 -8.00
C VAL A 749 22.69 -8.01 -6.95
N GLU A 750 23.81 -8.44 -6.41
CA GLU A 750 24.64 -7.72 -5.43
C GLU A 750 25.18 -6.37 -5.97
N ALA A 751 25.27 -6.22 -7.29
CA ALA A 751 25.65 -4.96 -7.93
C ALA A 751 24.70 -3.80 -7.54
N LEU A 752 23.43 -4.11 -7.27
CA LEU A 752 22.43 -3.13 -6.82
C LEU A 752 22.76 -2.51 -5.46
N ALA A 753 23.57 -3.17 -4.64
CA ALA A 753 24.04 -2.63 -3.37
C ALA A 753 25.34 -1.83 -3.48
N ILE A 754 26.03 -1.89 -4.64
CA ILE A 754 27.29 -1.18 -4.90
C ILE A 754 27.04 0.18 -5.54
N GLY A 755 26.30 0.22 -6.62
CA GLY A 755 26.07 1.41 -7.42
C GLY A 755 24.92 1.20 -8.40
N ARG A 756 24.67 2.17 -9.28
CA ARG A 756 23.56 2.07 -10.23
C ARG A 756 23.78 0.94 -11.22
N VAL A 757 22.74 0.17 -11.43
CA VAL A 757 22.64 -0.87 -12.47
C VAL A 757 21.66 -0.39 -13.51
N THR A 758 22.07 -0.46 -14.79
CA THR A 758 21.23 0.02 -15.89
C THR A 758 21.12 -1.01 -17.02
N LEU A 759 20.06 -0.88 -17.81
CA LEU A 759 19.75 -1.72 -18.94
C LEU A 759 19.46 -0.83 -20.18
N LYS A 760 19.96 -1.21 -21.34
CA LYS A 760 19.52 -0.72 -22.65
C LYS A 760 19.02 -1.87 -23.49
N VAL A 761 17.86 -1.70 -24.13
CA VAL A 761 17.16 -2.74 -24.90
C VAL A 761 16.97 -2.28 -26.34
N GLY A 762 16.90 -3.24 -27.26
CA GLY A 762 16.63 -2.99 -28.68
C GLY A 762 17.89 -2.70 -29.48
N ASP A 763 17.78 -1.77 -30.46
CA ASP A 763 18.89 -1.40 -31.35
C ASP A 763 19.94 -0.48 -30.71
N ARG A 764 19.87 -0.28 -29.43
CA ARG A 764 20.82 0.51 -28.64
C ARG A 764 22.14 -0.21 -28.57
N GLN A 765 23.06 0.19 -29.49
CA GLN A 765 24.33 -0.49 -29.71
C GLN A 765 25.37 -0.08 -28.67
N GLY A 766 26.30 -0.98 -28.43
CA GLY A 766 27.48 -0.83 -27.59
C GLY A 766 27.72 -2.05 -26.71
N PRO A 767 28.93 -2.27 -26.22
CA PRO A 767 29.21 -3.38 -25.32
C PRO A 767 28.54 -3.17 -23.96
N SER A 768 28.15 -4.26 -23.33
CA SER A 768 27.82 -4.24 -21.91
C SER A 768 29.03 -3.79 -21.10
N TYR A 769 28.76 -3.06 -20.02
CA TYR A 769 29.80 -2.60 -19.09
C TYR A 769 29.56 -3.29 -17.73
N LEU A 770 30.61 -3.89 -17.22
CA LEU A 770 30.67 -4.41 -15.87
C LEU A 770 31.90 -3.81 -15.17
N GLY A 771 31.65 -3.03 -14.11
CA GLY A 771 32.72 -2.37 -13.35
C GLY A 771 33.53 -3.34 -12.50
N ASP A 772 34.56 -2.83 -11.88
CA ASP A 772 35.35 -3.59 -10.90
C ASP A 772 34.68 -3.53 -9.52
N PHE A 773 34.14 -4.64 -9.07
CA PHE A 773 33.51 -4.76 -7.77
C PHE A 773 34.48 -4.94 -6.59
N SER A 774 35.75 -5.23 -6.86
CA SER A 774 36.74 -5.64 -5.83
C SER A 774 36.96 -4.61 -4.74
N ASN A 775 36.78 -3.32 -5.05
CA ASN A 775 36.90 -2.22 -4.09
C ASN A 775 35.67 -2.07 -3.17
N PHE A 776 34.55 -2.62 -3.55
CA PHE A 776 33.27 -2.44 -2.87
C PHE A 776 32.74 -3.73 -2.23
N TRP A 777 33.09 -4.88 -2.80
CA TRP A 777 32.58 -6.18 -2.40
C TRP A 777 33.66 -7.07 -1.80
N ASN A 778 33.68 -7.14 -0.48
CA ASN A 778 34.52 -8.09 0.24
C ASN A 778 33.79 -9.43 0.41
N ARG A 779 34.07 -10.40 -0.47
CA ARG A 779 33.44 -11.71 -0.47
C ARG A 779 33.80 -12.59 0.72
N SER A 780 35.00 -12.38 1.30
CA SER A 780 35.45 -13.18 2.46
C SER A 780 34.70 -12.81 3.73
N THR A 781 34.35 -11.52 3.88
CA THR A 781 33.55 -11.02 5.01
C THR A 781 32.06 -10.88 4.67
N LYS A 782 31.68 -11.18 3.42
CA LYS A 782 30.32 -11.00 2.87
C LYS A 782 29.75 -9.60 3.09
N THR A 783 30.58 -8.58 2.80
CA THR A 783 30.26 -7.18 3.03
C THR A 783 30.34 -6.40 1.74
N ILE A 784 29.34 -5.58 1.47
CA ILE A 784 29.27 -4.67 0.32
C ILE A 784 29.16 -3.23 0.83
N GLN A 785 30.01 -2.35 0.29
CA GLN A 785 29.89 -0.91 0.48
C GLN A 785 29.39 -0.25 -0.80
N SER A 786 28.47 0.70 -0.69
CA SER A 786 28.04 1.50 -1.84
C SER A 786 29.20 2.36 -2.38
N ASN A 787 29.21 2.62 -3.67
CA ASN A 787 30.23 3.49 -4.29
C ASN A 787 30.07 4.98 -3.90
N THR A 788 28.95 5.35 -3.26
CA THR A 788 28.76 6.63 -2.58
C THR A 788 29.41 6.67 -1.19
N GLY A 789 29.81 5.52 -0.65
CA GLY A 789 30.36 5.42 0.70
C GLY A 789 29.35 5.61 1.84
N GLN A 790 28.04 5.70 1.54
CA GLN A 790 27.00 6.05 2.51
C GLN A 790 26.25 4.84 3.06
N LEU A 791 26.40 3.66 2.45
CA LEU A 791 25.66 2.44 2.81
C LEU A 791 26.65 1.26 2.88
N THR A 792 26.44 0.39 3.86
CA THR A 792 27.19 -0.87 3.97
C THR A 792 26.22 -2.01 4.25
N TRP A 793 26.28 -3.08 3.46
CA TRP A 793 25.47 -4.27 3.61
C TRP A 793 26.34 -5.45 4.04
N ASP A 794 26.16 -5.93 5.25
CA ASP A 794 26.77 -7.15 5.79
C ASP A 794 25.72 -8.27 5.68
N TYR A 795 25.80 -9.06 4.58
CA TYR A 795 24.80 -10.11 4.32
C TYR A 795 25.11 -11.42 5.02
N ASP A 796 26.27 -11.54 5.72
CA ASP A 796 26.54 -12.62 6.66
C ASP A 796 25.80 -12.39 7.99
N LYS A 797 25.87 -11.17 8.51
CA LYS A 797 25.13 -10.77 9.72
C LYS A 797 23.70 -10.32 9.43
N LYS A 798 23.34 -10.19 8.16
CA LYS A 798 22.04 -9.68 7.73
C LYS A 798 21.72 -8.28 8.29
N VAL A 799 22.66 -7.34 8.12
CA VAL A 799 22.58 -5.98 8.65
C VAL A 799 23.00 -4.98 7.57
N VAL A 800 22.21 -3.94 7.43
CA VAL A 800 22.57 -2.73 6.68
C VAL A 800 22.93 -1.62 7.67
N LYS A 801 24.08 -0.98 7.46
CA LYS A 801 24.48 0.26 8.11
C LYS A 801 24.23 1.43 7.18
N VAL A 802 23.51 2.41 7.69
CA VAL A 802 23.23 3.68 7.02
C VAL A 802 24.09 4.74 7.68
N HIS A 803 25.03 5.32 6.93
CA HIS A 803 26.04 6.21 7.48
C HIS A 803 26.32 7.41 6.58
N SER A 804 25.26 8.02 5.99
CA SER A 804 25.41 9.34 5.38
C SER A 804 25.76 10.37 6.46
N ASP A 805 26.20 11.57 6.04
CA ASP A 805 26.49 12.64 6.98
C ASP A 805 25.24 13.04 7.80
N LYS A 806 24.05 12.87 7.24
CA LYS A 806 22.77 13.28 7.81
C LYS A 806 22.02 12.11 8.43
N THR A 807 21.15 11.41 7.67
CA THR A 807 20.42 10.26 8.21
C THR A 807 21.34 9.08 8.40
N GLN A 808 21.32 8.54 9.62
CA GLN A 808 22.14 7.38 10.01
C GLN A 808 21.28 6.31 10.67
N GLY A 809 21.76 5.07 10.68
CA GLY A 809 21.00 4.01 11.32
C GLY A 809 21.53 2.61 11.08
N VAL A 810 20.80 1.65 11.64
CA VAL A 810 21.06 0.21 11.55
C VAL A 810 19.76 -0.52 11.28
N VAL A 811 19.74 -1.33 10.22
CA VAL A 811 18.58 -2.11 9.82
C VAL A 811 18.96 -3.58 9.72
N GLY A 812 18.26 -4.46 10.41
CA GLY A 812 18.46 -5.91 10.33
C GLY A 812 18.72 -6.60 11.68
N PHE A 813 19.40 -7.76 11.61
CA PHE A 813 19.66 -8.64 12.75
C PHE A 813 20.85 -8.12 13.56
N ALA A 814 20.66 -6.97 14.19
CA ALA A 814 21.73 -6.21 14.86
C ALA A 814 21.97 -6.63 16.31
N GLY A 815 21.18 -7.55 16.86
CA GLY A 815 21.28 -7.99 18.27
C GLY A 815 22.68 -8.42 18.68
N GLY A 816 23.16 -7.94 19.84
CA GLY A 816 24.50 -8.16 20.35
C GLY A 816 25.62 -7.39 19.65
N GLY A 817 25.32 -6.64 18.60
CA GLY A 817 26.28 -5.82 17.86
C GLY A 817 26.57 -4.47 18.51
N VAL A 818 27.67 -3.85 18.06
CA VAL A 818 28.01 -2.45 18.33
C VAL A 818 28.26 -1.75 16.99
N TYR A 819 27.54 -0.66 16.78
CA TYR A 819 27.60 0.11 15.52
C TYR A 819 28.04 1.54 15.82
N ASP A 820 29.28 1.83 15.45
CA ASP A 820 29.89 3.14 15.56
C ASP A 820 29.74 3.86 14.22
N LEU A 821 28.72 4.74 14.15
CA LEU A 821 28.41 5.55 12.96
C LEU A 821 28.96 6.99 13.13
N PRO A 822 29.03 7.80 12.09
CA PRO A 822 29.62 9.14 12.17
C PRO A 822 29.06 10.01 13.30
N GLY A 823 27.75 10.08 13.49
CA GLY A 823 27.06 10.91 14.48
C GLY A 823 26.43 10.17 15.66
N VAL A 824 26.46 8.82 15.67
CA VAL A 824 25.82 8.03 16.72
C VAL A 824 26.52 6.69 16.95
N ILE A 825 26.55 6.23 18.21
CA ILE A 825 26.92 4.85 18.55
C ILE A 825 25.67 4.14 19.04
N VAL A 826 25.40 2.95 18.49
CA VAL A 826 24.34 2.03 18.97
C VAL A 826 25.01 0.78 19.53
N SER A 827 24.74 0.48 20.79
CA SER A 827 25.35 -0.63 21.52
C SER A 827 24.36 -1.29 22.47
N ASP A 828 24.77 -2.39 23.13
CA ASP A 828 23.91 -3.19 24.01
C ASP A 828 22.54 -3.49 23.40
N ILE A 829 22.54 -3.84 22.12
CA ILE A 829 21.33 -4.12 21.38
C ILE A 829 20.81 -5.50 21.82
N ARG A 830 19.66 -5.51 22.52
CA ARG A 830 19.04 -6.74 23.05
C ARG A 830 17.91 -7.27 22.17
N THR A 831 17.34 -6.40 21.32
CA THR A 831 16.34 -6.82 20.34
C THR A 831 17.05 -7.43 19.14
N PRO A 832 16.70 -8.67 18.74
CA PRO A 832 17.44 -9.38 17.69
C PRO A 832 17.41 -8.68 16.34
N PHE A 833 16.25 -8.21 15.92
CA PHE A 833 16.00 -7.53 14.63
C PHE A 833 15.48 -6.11 14.87
N ILE A 834 16.09 -5.12 14.24
CA ILE A 834 15.72 -3.72 14.38
C ILE A 834 15.75 -2.96 13.04
N SER A 835 14.95 -1.91 12.94
CA SER A 835 15.12 -0.80 12.02
C SER A 835 15.19 0.48 12.84
N LEU A 836 16.40 0.97 13.05
CA LEU A 836 16.69 2.10 13.94
C LEU A 836 17.34 3.22 13.14
N LEU A 837 16.62 4.33 12.99
CA LEU A 837 17.03 5.47 12.18
C LEU A 837 17.14 6.73 13.03
N PHE A 838 18.14 7.57 12.73
CA PHE A 838 18.40 8.88 13.31
C PHE A 838 18.34 9.92 12.20
N THR A 839 17.32 10.75 12.18
CA THR A 839 17.07 11.73 11.10
C THR A 839 17.16 13.15 11.66
N PRO A 840 18.10 13.99 11.16
CA PRO A 840 18.21 15.37 11.57
C PRO A 840 17.11 16.21 10.93
N LEU A 841 16.15 16.70 11.73
CA LEU A 841 15.01 17.50 11.25
C LEU A 841 15.37 18.93 10.85
N ASP A 842 16.55 19.41 11.25
CA ASP A 842 17.12 20.71 10.86
C ASP A 842 17.99 20.62 9.58
N ASN A 843 18.07 19.46 8.96
CA ASN A 843 18.82 19.17 7.73
C ASN A 843 20.35 19.40 7.83
N LEU A 844 20.90 19.51 9.05
CA LEU A 844 22.34 19.55 9.28
C LEU A 844 22.95 18.14 9.30
N PRO A 845 24.29 18.00 9.20
CA PRO A 845 24.93 16.74 9.52
C PRO A 845 24.50 16.24 10.92
N LEU A 846 24.33 14.94 11.11
CA LEU A 846 23.79 14.40 12.37
C LEU A 846 24.62 14.81 13.60
N VAL A 847 25.95 14.89 13.44
CA VAL A 847 26.88 15.31 14.49
C VAL A 847 26.65 16.76 14.93
N ASP A 848 26.15 17.63 14.05
CA ASP A 848 25.89 19.03 14.26
C ASP A 848 24.41 19.36 14.51
N SER A 849 23.52 18.39 14.23
CA SER A 849 22.07 18.57 14.32
C SER A 849 21.62 18.85 15.74
N ARG A 850 20.72 19.81 15.90
CA ARG A 850 20.13 20.19 17.17
C ARG A 850 18.76 19.59 17.44
N HIS A 851 18.17 18.98 16.42
CA HIS A 851 16.84 18.40 16.47
C HIS A 851 16.81 17.09 15.68
N ILE A 852 16.77 15.96 16.37
CA ILE A 852 16.86 14.63 15.77
C ILE A 852 15.60 13.83 16.09
N LEU A 853 14.99 13.24 15.05
CA LEU A 853 13.97 12.22 15.18
C LEU A 853 14.65 10.85 15.21
N ILE A 854 14.34 10.06 16.24
CA ILE A 854 14.66 8.62 16.26
C ILE A 854 13.41 7.85 15.90
N THR A 855 13.53 6.96 14.89
CA THR A 855 12.50 5.99 14.52
C THR A 855 13.03 4.60 14.84
N ALA A 856 12.37 3.88 15.76
CA ALA A 856 12.85 2.62 16.33
C ALA A 856 11.80 1.52 16.14
N MET A 857 11.95 0.69 15.11
CA MET A 857 11.07 -0.43 14.78
C MET A 857 11.77 -1.78 14.99
N ALA A 858 10.98 -2.80 15.30
CA ALA A 858 11.43 -4.19 15.40
C ALA A 858 10.38 -5.10 14.75
N GLN A 859 9.97 -6.17 15.39
CA GLN A 859 8.90 -7.03 14.89
C GLN A 859 7.53 -6.53 15.36
N ASP A 860 6.49 -7.02 14.69
CA ASP A 860 5.11 -6.94 15.14
C ASP A 860 4.40 -8.29 14.99
N LYS A 861 3.29 -8.44 15.68
CA LYS A 861 2.36 -9.56 15.50
C LYS A 861 0.99 -9.19 16.04
N GLN A 862 -0.04 -9.89 15.59
CA GLN A 862 -1.37 -9.79 16.20
C GLN A 862 -1.36 -10.37 17.63
N LEU A 863 -2.22 -9.85 18.50
CA LEU A 863 -2.45 -10.45 19.81
C LEU A 863 -2.92 -11.90 19.63
N GLY A 864 -2.32 -12.83 20.37
CA GLY A 864 -2.62 -14.26 20.22
C GLY A 864 -1.97 -14.96 19.02
N ALA A 865 -1.27 -14.24 18.14
CA ALA A 865 -0.55 -14.88 17.04
C ALA A 865 0.61 -15.75 17.56
N VAL A 866 0.67 -17.00 17.07
CA VAL A 866 1.67 -17.99 17.44
C VAL A 866 2.37 -18.50 16.20
N TYR A 867 3.68 -18.34 16.16
CA TYR A 867 4.55 -18.91 15.13
C TYR A 867 5.25 -20.15 15.66
N ASN A 868 5.64 -21.06 14.75
CA ASN A 868 6.61 -22.09 15.09
C ASN A 868 8.00 -21.49 15.38
N ALA A 869 8.94 -22.30 15.87
CA ALA A 869 10.21 -21.81 16.38
C ALA A 869 11.11 -21.09 15.33
N ASP A 870 10.98 -21.42 14.06
CA ASP A 870 11.76 -20.85 12.97
C ASP A 870 10.97 -19.80 12.14
N GLY A 871 9.72 -19.52 12.53
CA GLY A 871 8.87 -18.52 11.88
C GLY A 871 8.34 -18.91 10.51
N THR A 872 8.50 -20.17 10.10
CA THR A 872 8.07 -20.66 8.77
C THR A 872 6.62 -21.13 8.72
N GLU A 873 5.96 -21.14 9.86
CA GLU A 873 4.55 -21.51 10.03
C GLU A 873 3.87 -20.59 11.04
N LEU A 874 2.72 -20.05 10.66
CA LEU A 874 1.80 -19.36 11.55
C LEU A 874 0.80 -20.39 12.07
N ILE A 875 0.96 -20.81 13.34
CA ILE A 875 0.11 -21.83 13.97
C ILE A 875 -1.27 -21.25 14.29
N GLU A 876 -1.26 -20.03 14.85
CA GLU A 876 -2.47 -19.25 15.15
C GLU A 876 -2.29 -17.83 14.63
N ALA A 877 -3.27 -17.35 13.89
CA ALA A 877 -3.19 -16.03 13.26
C ALA A 877 -3.40 -14.88 14.25
N GLY A 878 -4.09 -15.13 15.37
CA GLY A 878 -4.43 -14.09 16.34
C GLY A 878 -5.45 -13.09 15.80
N GLY A 879 -5.51 -11.91 16.41
CA GLY A 879 -6.40 -10.82 16.04
C GLY A 879 -5.93 -9.48 16.61
N PRO A 880 -6.63 -8.38 16.32
CA PRO A 880 -6.32 -7.07 16.92
C PRO A 880 -6.29 -7.12 18.45
N PRO A 881 -5.47 -6.28 19.13
CA PRO A 881 -4.58 -5.26 18.59
C PRO A 881 -3.25 -5.80 18.07
N LEU A 882 -2.54 -4.97 17.31
CA LEU A 882 -1.16 -5.23 16.92
C LEU A 882 -0.23 -5.05 18.12
N LEU A 883 0.64 -6.02 18.36
CA LEU A 883 1.71 -5.97 19.35
C LEU A 883 3.01 -5.56 18.66
N LEU A 884 3.73 -4.60 19.23
CA LEU A 884 5.01 -4.10 18.75
C LEU A 884 6.14 -4.56 19.67
N GLU A 885 7.18 -5.15 19.10
CA GLU A 885 8.40 -5.46 19.84
C GLU A 885 9.18 -4.15 20.07
N PRO A 886 9.57 -3.81 21.32
CA PRO A 886 10.37 -2.63 21.56
C PRO A 886 11.81 -2.81 21.09
N VAL A 887 12.40 -1.77 20.51
CA VAL A 887 13.86 -1.73 20.33
C VAL A 887 14.51 -1.48 21.68
N ARG A 888 15.42 -2.38 22.07
CA ARG A 888 16.19 -2.30 23.34
C ARG A 888 17.65 -2.11 22.99
N ALA A 889 18.13 -0.87 23.16
CA ALA A 889 19.50 -0.50 22.81
C ALA A 889 19.99 0.68 23.66
N THR A 890 21.30 0.76 23.84
CA THR A 890 22.00 1.94 24.35
C THR A 890 22.44 2.81 23.18
N ILE A 891 22.08 4.06 23.21
CA ILE A 891 22.34 5.07 22.17
C ILE A 891 23.23 6.16 22.76
N THR A 892 24.33 6.48 22.07
CA THR A 892 25.19 7.62 22.38
C THR A 892 25.25 8.55 21.18
N ILE A 893 24.67 9.74 21.29
CA ILE A 893 24.69 10.78 20.25
C ILE A 893 26.03 11.51 20.33
N LYS A 894 26.78 11.55 19.23
CA LYS A 894 28.07 12.25 19.16
C LYS A 894 27.88 13.75 18.89
N GLY A 895 28.85 14.56 19.24
CA GLY A 895 28.84 16.02 19.03
C GLY A 895 28.43 16.79 20.29
N GLU A 896 27.75 17.92 20.11
CA GLU A 896 27.36 18.81 21.20
C GLU A 896 26.43 18.12 22.23
N PRO A 897 26.41 18.59 23.49
CA PRO A 897 25.62 17.98 24.55
C PRO A 897 24.12 17.90 24.25
N VAL A 898 23.54 16.73 24.52
CA VAL A 898 22.10 16.51 24.47
C VAL A 898 21.43 17.19 25.66
N SER A 899 20.43 18.02 25.39
CA SER A 899 19.66 18.72 26.42
C SER A 899 18.44 17.92 26.88
N SER A 900 17.77 17.20 25.99
CA SER A 900 16.64 16.36 26.32
C SER A 900 16.47 15.19 25.34
N VAL A 901 15.91 14.08 25.84
CA VAL A 901 15.42 12.98 25.03
C VAL A 901 13.97 12.72 25.48
N LYS A 902 13.01 13.01 24.61
CA LYS A 902 11.59 12.85 24.91
C LYS A 902 10.98 11.66 24.20
N VAL A 903 10.09 10.98 24.89
CA VAL A 903 9.18 10.00 24.26
C VAL A 903 8.19 10.77 23.40
N VAL A 904 8.01 10.31 22.17
CA VAL A 904 7.06 10.87 21.21
C VAL A 904 5.92 9.87 21.02
N ASN A 905 4.70 10.35 21.08
CA ASN A 905 3.53 9.49 20.89
C ASN A 905 3.36 9.04 19.43
N PHE A 906 2.41 8.17 19.15
CA PHE A 906 2.18 7.62 17.79
C PHE A 906 1.76 8.68 16.75
N PHE A 907 1.31 9.86 17.21
CA PHE A 907 0.99 11.00 16.34
C PHE A 907 2.17 11.95 16.11
N GLY A 908 3.34 11.59 16.61
CA GLY A 908 4.55 12.41 16.46
C GLY A 908 4.66 13.58 17.42
N VAL A 909 3.82 13.67 18.45
CA VAL A 909 3.87 14.76 19.44
C VAL A 909 4.78 14.36 20.60
N PRO A 910 5.84 15.16 20.88
CA PRO A 910 6.67 14.94 22.07
C PRO A 910 5.84 15.02 23.35
N THR A 911 6.01 14.05 24.23
CA THR A 911 5.32 14.00 25.51
C THR A 911 6.15 14.61 26.63
N ASP A 912 5.59 14.72 27.84
CA ASP A 912 6.34 15.15 29.05
C ASP A 912 7.23 14.03 29.61
N ARG A 913 7.17 12.80 29.04
CA ARG A 913 8.02 11.68 29.45
C ARG A 913 9.40 11.82 28.87
N GLU A 914 10.40 11.99 29.73
CA GLU A 914 11.81 12.03 29.35
C GLU A 914 12.47 10.65 29.52
N VAL A 915 13.36 10.33 28.56
CA VAL A 915 14.26 9.17 28.65
C VAL A 915 15.45 9.60 29.52
N GLU A 916 15.72 8.83 30.58
CA GLU A 916 16.87 9.09 31.46
C GLU A 916 18.17 8.97 30.66
N ARG A 917 19.08 9.91 30.85
CA ARG A 917 20.35 9.99 30.13
C ARG A 917 21.53 10.28 31.07
N ASP A 918 22.68 9.81 30.66
CA ASP A 918 23.98 10.16 31.21
C ASP A 918 24.78 10.88 30.10
N ASP A 919 24.93 12.20 30.20
CA ASP A 919 25.43 13.07 29.13
C ASP A 919 24.64 12.84 27.80
N ASN A 920 25.34 12.36 26.78
CA ASN A 920 24.80 12.06 25.46
C ASN A 920 24.35 10.59 25.30
N THR A 921 24.36 9.83 26.38
CA THR A 921 24.04 8.38 26.36
C THR A 921 22.73 8.10 27.08
N PHE A 922 21.86 7.30 26.45
CA PHE A 922 20.57 6.89 26.99
C PHE A 922 20.16 5.51 26.51
N VAL A 923 19.18 4.91 27.18
CA VAL A 923 18.64 3.60 26.83
C VAL A 923 17.19 3.74 26.39
N ILE A 924 16.87 3.19 25.24
CA ILE A 924 15.48 2.98 24.80
C ILE A 924 15.09 1.52 25.04
N ASP A 925 13.87 1.30 25.49
CA ASP A 925 13.32 -0.05 25.75
C ASP A 925 11.80 -0.05 25.87
N GLY A 926 11.19 -1.19 26.16
CA GLY A 926 9.74 -1.39 26.24
C GLY A 926 9.02 -0.56 27.30
N ARG A 927 9.72 -0.04 28.31
CA ARG A 927 9.13 0.82 29.36
C ARG A 927 8.48 2.09 28.82
N TYR A 928 8.89 2.52 27.63
CA TYR A 928 8.37 3.72 27.02
C TYR A 928 7.14 3.46 26.13
N ALA A 929 6.90 2.23 25.72
CA ALA A 929 5.83 1.84 24.79
C ALA A 929 5.76 2.78 23.58
N ALA A 930 6.90 3.04 22.96
CA ALA A 930 7.08 4.01 21.90
C ALA A 930 8.08 3.53 20.86
N TYR A 931 7.92 4.02 19.65
CA TYR A 931 8.87 3.83 18.55
C TYR A 931 9.40 5.15 17.97
N TYR A 932 8.94 6.30 18.50
CA TYR A 932 9.49 7.60 18.18
C TYR A 932 10.08 8.27 19.43
N TYR A 933 11.23 8.91 19.21
CA TYR A 933 11.86 9.74 20.24
C TYR A 933 12.41 11.04 19.63
N GLU A 934 12.34 12.12 20.38
CA GLU A 934 12.91 13.42 20.04
C GLU A 934 14.19 13.65 20.82
N VAL A 935 15.28 13.98 20.13
CA VAL A 935 16.52 14.44 20.78
C VAL A 935 16.72 15.92 20.48
N LYS A 936 16.91 16.72 21.52
CA LYS A 936 17.31 18.12 21.40
C LYS A 936 18.68 18.36 22.03
N ARG A 937 19.43 19.31 21.46
CA ARG A 937 20.72 19.76 21.98
C ARG A 937 20.67 21.18 22.53
N THR A 938 21.62 21.52 23.42
CA THR A 938 21.75 22.88 24.00
C THR A 938 22.06 23.89 22.91
N GLY A 939 21.29 24.99 22.88
CA GLY A 939 21.50 26.13 21.96
C GLY A 939 20.56 26.17 20.75
N GLY A 940 19.47 25.37 20.73
CA GLY A 940 18.36 25.43 19.77
C GLY A 940 17.21 26.29 20.27
#